data_5d40f8eb408c802fbfd26bb51e094e6b
#
_entry.id   5d40f8eb408c802fbfd26bb51e094e6b
#
_cell.length_a   1.000
_cell.length_b   1.000
_cell.length_c   1.000
_cell.angle_alpha   90.00
_cell.angle_beta   90.00
_cell.angle_gamma   90.00
#
_symmetry.space_group_name_H-M   'P 1'
#
loop_
_entity.id
_entity.type
_entity.pdbx_description
1 polymer ?
#
loop_
_entity_poly.entity_id
_entity_poly.type
_entity_poly.pdbx_seq_one_letter_code
_entity_poly.pdbx_strand_id
1 'polypeptide(L)'
;MSDLKRTQLYDVHVESGATMVDFGGWEMPIQYPDGIVAEHLYTRHACGIFDVSHMGRILVEGPDRVAFLQHVLTSNVAALQLNRSQYSIIQAPDGSAVDDAYLYCFDEENLWLVVNAANIEKDLDYLTPLLQGYDCTLTNISAEWACIAVQGPESKNILMTLSGGEQPTVEPIKNRLNTLKLKGRIARIAKTGYTGEPLGFEVFVKSEDAEWLWNRLVELGAKPAGLGARDTLRLEAGLPLYGHEMGLGPDGKPMPVFSAGVARFAVSFSPQKGDFVAKDILTAQKAAYDRIMNRDYSDCAVLPYRIQPIALIDRGVMRAGMPVYRNGEPAGWVTSGTMVPYYKAEGEGLESCITEETAKRSIGLCYGLSSLLPDDIVEVDVRGKRLKAVIVEQHLSVEAPPYARPIIYGVELAQREDDGAAYAKKAVTLIQKAADNHVWRQERCINLIPSENTPSRAVQLLSGSDPAFRYAEHRKAKAFYDKDIFYYQGTKFIDETEQLLVEEMKKYFGCTEAETRVLSGQMANTTVFSSLVDFKNRLNRKVDAKRLGYVMNNHIIRGGHLSAQPMGALHDYIAVDPVTEQSAVVNFPVCKDNTYKIDVEETKKLIDEYKPELIIFGKSMVLYHEPVAEIRQFVDEQKIPTTIMYDMAHVLGIAGPAFQDPFKDGAEIVTGSTHKTFFGPQRGVIAVNYKEDELKYELWKTIERRAFPGAVSNHHLGTQLGMLMAAYEMNAFRKEYQQAVVDNAKAFARALKKEGLVVEGDEAIGFTETHQVIVSVGYGQGPEVAERLERNNIIVNYQATPDEEGFTASGALRMGVSEMTRFGFGEEEFGKLAKLMAACILHGEEVGNDVAALRAGYQKMRFCFEEADVLEALEILKSKMGR
;
A
#
# COMPACT_ATOMS: atom_id res chain seq x y z
N MET A 1 5.33 28.27 -45.28
CA MET A 1 5.59 27.33 -44.20
C MET A 1 5.27 28.11 -42.94
N SER A 2 4.30 27.70 -42.11
CA SER A 2 4.10 28.31 -40.81
C SER A 2 5.37 28.12 -40.02
N ASP A 3 5.90 29.20 -39.41
CA ASP A 3 7.04 29.07 -38.51
C ASP A 3 6.62 28.19 -37.32
N LEU A 4 7.26 27.03 -37.16
CA LEU A 4 7.01 26.14 -36.05
C LEU A 4 7.40 26.83 -34.74
N LYS A 5 6.60 26.62 -33.70
CA LYS A 5 6.92 27.08 -32.33
C LYS A 5 8.14 26.32 -31.81
N ARG A 6 8.93 26.95 -30.91
CA ARG A 6 10.16 26.38 -30.31
C ARG A 6 10.10 26.48 -28.82
N THR A 7 10.61 25.47 -28.14
CA THR A 7 10.77 25.49 -26.68
C THR A 7 12.03 26.28 -26.29
N GLN A 8 12.17 26.55 -25.02
CA GLN A 8 13.35 27.20 -24.43
C GLN A 8 14.62 26.35 -24.58
N LEU A 9 14.49 25.07 -24.87
CA LEU A 9 15.59 24.11 -24.98
C LEU A 9 15.95 23.79 -26.46
N TYR A 10 15.34 24.48 -27.43
CA TYR A 10 15.54 24.21 -28.86
C TYR A 10 17.01 24.18 -29.26
N ASP A 11 17.78 25.22 -28.91
CA ASP A 11 19.19 25.32 -29.25
C ASP A 11 20.02 24.20 -28.61
N VAL A 12 19.74 23.88 -27.37
CA VAL A 12 20.36 22.76 -26.61
C VAL A 12 20.11 21.42 -27.32
N HIS A 13 18.91 21.20 -27.85
CA HIS A 13 18.60 19.98 -28.61
C HIS A 13 19.38 19.89 -29.92
N VAL A 14 19.44 21.00 -30.66
CA VAL A 14 20.18 21.06 -31.90
C VAL A 14 21.68 20.86 -31.66
N GLU A 15 22.25 21.52 -30.65
CA GLU A 15 23.67 21.37 -30.27
C GLU A 15 23.99 19.93 -29.81
N SER A 16 23.03 19.25 -29.18
CA SER A 16 23.13 17.86 -28.76
C SER A 16 22.94 16.86 -29.93
N GLY A 17 22.73 17.34 -31.15
CA GLY A 17 22.58 16.53 -32.36
C GLY A 17 21.23 15.84 -32.49
N ALA A 18 20.19 16.35 -31.84
CA ALA A 18 18.83 15.80 -31.91
C ALA A 18 18.25 15.94 -33.33
N THR A 19 17.48 14.92 -33.74
CA THR A 19 16.68 14.96 -34.98
C THR A 19 15.38 15.69 -34.65
N MET A 20 15.20 16.91 -35.17
CA MET A 20 14.03 17.75 -34.92
C MET A 20 12.92 17.44 -35.93
N VAL A 21 11.67 17.43 -35.45
CA VAL A 21 10.47 17.18 -36.28
C VAL A 21 9.33 18.10 -35.87
N ASP A 22 8.37 18.31 -36.78
CA ASP A 22 7.08 18.92 -36.43
C ASP A 22 6.26 17.96 -35.56
N PHE A 23 5.95 18.42 -34.37
CA PHE A 23 5.06 17.72 -33.43
C PHE A 23 3.98 18.68 -32.91
N GLY A 24 2.80 18.60 -33.52
CA GLY A 24 1.67 19.44 -33.12
C GLY A 24 1.92 20.94 -33.25
N GLY A 25 2.68 21.38 -34.27
CA GLY A 25 3.06 22.76 -34.51
C GLY A 25 4.31 23.26 -33.75
N TRP A 26 5.00 22.34 -33.05
CA TRP A 26 6.27 22.62 -32.37
C TRP A 26 7.42 21.88 -33.03
N GLU A 27 8.59 22.51 -33.08
CA GLU A 27 9.82 21.88 -33.53
C GLU A 27 10.49 21.14 -32.36
N MET A 28 10.32 19.79 -32.31
CA MET A 28 10.66 18.96 -31.15
C MET A 28 11.65 17.86 -31.50
N PRO A 29 12.51 17.42 -30.52
CA PRO A 29 13.43 16.31 -30.73
C PRO A 29 12.66 14.99 -30.78
N ILE A 30 12.73 14.27 -31.93
CA ILE A 30 12.16 12.91 -32.02
C ILE A 30 13.09 11.88 -31.42
N GLN A 31 14.42 12.08 -31.59
CA GLN A 31 15.48 11.26 -31.02
C GLN A 31 16.81 12.03 -30.98
N TYR A 32 17.71 11.58 -30.12
CA TYR A 32 19.12 11.98 -30.08
C TYR A 32 20.01 10.97 -30.84
N PRO A 33 21.33 11.17 -30.95
CA PRO A 33 22.23 10.31 -31.74
C PRO A 33 22.18 8.82 -31.35
N ASP A 34 21.92 8.48 -30.09
CA ASP A 34 21.80 7.09 -29.60
C ASP A 34 20.55 6.38 -30.17
N GLY A 35 19.54 7.14 -30.58
CA GLY A 35 18.32 6.67 -31.22
C GLY A 35 17.27 6.15 -30.22
N ILE A 36 16.01 6.10 -30.67
CA ILE A 36 14.80 5.79 -29.88
C ILE A 36 14.96 4.52 -29.03
N VAL A 37 15.59 3.48 -29.58
CA VAL A 37 15.73 2.18 -28.86
C VAL A 37 16.63 2.32 -27.64
N ALA A 38 17.78 2.99 -27.79
CA ALA A 38 18.71 3.20 -26.68
C ALA A 38 18.12 4.13 -25.61
N GLU A 39 17.43 5.19 -26.04
CA GLU A 39 16.76 6.14 -25.15
C GLU A 39 15.67 5.48 -24.32
N HIS A 40 14.85 4.61 -24.94
CA HIS A 40 13.83 3.83 -24.25
C HIS A 40 14.46 2.92 -23.18
N LEU A 41 15.44 2.11 -23.59
CA LEU A 41 16.11 1.15 -22.71
C LEU A 41 16.83 1.86 -21.56
N TYR A 42 17.50 2.97 -21.85
CA TYR A 42 18.17 3.74 -20.80
C TYR A 42 17.20 4.33 -19.77
N THR A 43 16.04 4.81 -20.23
CA THR A 43 14.99 5.29 -19.32
C THR A 43 14.49 4.17 -18.40
N ARG A 44 14.34 2.94 -18.89
CA ARG A 44 13.95 1.77 -18.10
C ARG A 44 15.03 1.32 -17.11
N HIS A 45 16.29 1.55 -17.42
CA HIS A 45 17.43 1.06 -16.63
C HIS A 45 18.00 2.11 -15.67
N ALA A 46 17.95 3.38 -16.03
CA ALA A 46 18.59 4.47 -15.28
C ALA A 46 17.70 5.73 -15.21
N CYS A 47 17.95 6.73 -16.06
CA CYS A 47 17.18 7.97 -16.05
C CYS A 47 17.18 8.66 -17.41
N GLY A 48 16.00 8.75 -18.04
CA GLY A 48 15.76 9.57 -19.22
C GLY A 48 15.20 10.94 -18.86
N ILE A 49 15.62 11.99 -19.57
CA ILE A 49 15.03 13.33 -19.46
C ILE A 49 14.39 13.74 -20.78
N PHE A 50 13.18 14.30 -20.69
CA PHE A 50 12.38 14.69 -21.83
C PHE A 50 12.00 16.17 -21.72
N ASP A 51 12.19 16.92 -22.79
CA ASP A 51 11.60 18.25 -22.88
C ASP A 51 10.10 18.13 -23.13
N VAL A 52 9.30 18.58 -22.18
CA VAL A 52 7.85 18.67 -22.26
C VAL A 52 7.35 20.09 -22.10
N SER A 53 8.22 21.07 -22.39
CA SER A 53 7.92 22.50 -22.29
C SER A 53 6.94 22.99 -23.35
N HIS A 54 6.67 22.20 -24.39
CA HIS A 54 5.64 22.47 -25.40
C HIS A 54 4.21 22.30 -24.86
N MET A 55 3.98 21.54 -23.77
CA MET A 55 2.66 21.38 -23.13
C MET A 55 2.11 22.73 -22.69
N GLY A 56 0.79 22.91 -22.75
CA GLY A 56 0.13 24.12 -22.29
C GLY A 56 0.07 24.20 -20.75
N ARG A 57 0.31 25.38 -20.20
CA ARG A 57 0.13 25.69 -18.77
C ARG A 57 -0.80 26.87 -18.66
N ILE A 58 -2.01 26.63 -18.19
CA ILE A 58 -3.04 27.63 -17.99
C ILE A 58 -3.15 27.87 -16.48
N LEU A 59 -2.87 29.09 -16.06
CA LEU A 59 -3.05 29.56 -14.70
C LEU A 59 -4.54 29.92 -14.51
N VAL A 60 -5.17 29.41 -13.47
CA VAL A 60 -6.55 29.66 -13.10
C VAL A 60 -6.59 30.37 -11.76
N GLU A 61 -7.03 31.64 -11.76
CA GLU A 61 -7.02 32.54 -10.60
C GLU A 61 -8.43 33.10 -10.34
N GLY A 62 -8.67 33.52 -9.12
CA GLY A 62 -9.92 34.14 -8.69
C GLY A 62 -10.69 33.29 -7.68
N PRO A 63 -11.66 33.91 -6.97
CA PRO A 63 -12.42 33.24 -5.91
C PRO A 63 -13.24 32.06 -6.41
N ASP A 64 -13.74 32.11 -7.65
CA ASP A 64 -14.60 31.06 -8.23
C ASP A 64 -13.81 30.00 -9.02
N ARG A 65 -12.45 30.00 -9.00
CA ARG A 65 -11.62 29.06 -9.77
C ARG A 65 -11.96 27.58 -9.53
N VAL A 66 -12.26 27.22 -8.26
CA VAL A 66 -12.64 25.85 -7.92
C VAL A 66 -14.02 25.52 -8.44
N ALA A 67 -15.00 26.43 -8.30
CA ALA A 67 -16.36 26.23 -8.78
C ALA A 67 -16.42 26.13 -10.32
N PHE A 68 -15.67 26.96 -11.02
CA PHE A 68 -15.53 26.91 -12.48
C PHE A 68 -14.93 25.59 -12.94
N LEU A 69 -13.76 25.21 -12.39
CA LEU A 69 -13.11 23.96 -12.77
C LEU A 69 -13.93 22.74 -12.34
N GLN A 70 -14.67 22.81 -11.25
CA GLN A 70 -15.62 21.79 -10.84
C GLN A 70 -16.72 21.56 -11.88
N HIS A 71 -17.13 22.59 -12.62
CA HIS A 71 -18.12 22.50 -13.66
C HIS A 71 -17.58 21.96 -15.00
N VAL A 72 -16.39 22.40 -15.42
CA VAL A 72 -15.85 22.10 -16.76
C VAL A 72 -14.94 20.86 -16.84
N LEU A 73 -14.37 20.42 -15.73
CA LEU A 73 -13.55 19.22 -15.64
C LEU A 73 -14.37 18.03 -15.13
N THR A 74 -13.95 16.83 -15.42
CA THR A 74 -14.65 15.60 -14.96
C THR A 74 -14.26 15.16 -13.56
N SER A 75 -13.09 15.55 -13.06
CA SER A 75 -12.60 15.19 -11.72
C SER A 75 -13.26 16.03 -10.61
N ASN A 76 -13.23 15.56 -9.37
CA ASN A 76 -13.71 16.32 -8.22
C ASN A 76 -12.66 17.32 -7.76
N VAL A 77 -12.68 18.53 -8.33
CA VAL A 77 -11.72 19.60 -8.04
C VAL A 77 -11.83 20.09 -6.60
N ALA A 78 -13.04 20.09 -6.02
CA ALA A 78 -13.25 20.49 -4.62
C ALA A 78 -12.54 19.56 -3.59
N ALA A 79 -12.16 18.35 -4.01
CA ALA A 79 -11.38 17.43 -3.19
C ALA A 79 -9.86 17.56 -3.37
N LEU A 80 -9.40 18.41 -4.30
CA LEU A 80 -7.98 18.62 -4.55
C LEU A 80 -7.36 19.42 -3.39
N GLN A 81 -6.35 18.88 -2.78
CA GLN A 81 -5.63 19.50 -1.66
C GLN A 81 -4.38 20.23 -2.12
N LEU A 82 -3.86 21.13 -1.28
CA LEU A 82 -2.56 21.74 -1.46
C LEU A 82 -1.46 20.70 -1.63
N ASN A 83 -0.50 20.95 -2.50
CA ASN A 83 0.59 20.04 -2.88
C ASN A 83 0.11 18.71 -3.47
N ARG A 84 -1.00 18.75 -4.19
CA ARG A 84 -1.57 17.62 -4.93
C ARG A 84 -1.87 17.98 -6.38
N SER A 85 -1.86 16.95 -7.23
CA SER A 85 -2.38 17.05 -8.58
C SER A 85 -3.41 15.96 -8.84
N GLN A 86 -4.24 16.18 -9.85
CA GLN A 86 -5.19 15.17 -10.30
C GLN A 86 -5.31 15.18 -11.83
N TYR A 87 -5.48 14.01 -12.39
CA TYR A 87 -5.80 13.84 -13.80
C TYR A 87 -7.28 14.09 -14.04
N SER A 88 -7.62 14.78 -15.11
CA SER A 88 -8.99 15.11 -15.46
C SER A 88 -9.19 15.14 -16.97
N ILE A 89 -10.44 15.32 -17.42
CA ILE A 89 -10.81 15.50 -18.81
C ILE A 89 -11.57 16.79 -18.93
N ILE A 90 -11.24 17.61 -19.91
CA ILE A 90 -12.05 18.74 -20.35
C ILE A 90 -13.16 18.16 -21.22
N GLN A 91 -14.40 18.31 -20.79
CA GLN A 91 -15.53 17.58 -21.31
C GLN A 91 -16.32 18.40 -22.33
N ALA A 92 -16.66 17.79 -23.48
CA ALA A 92 -17.60 18.33 -24.44
C ALA A 92 -19.07 17.99 -24.05
N PRO A 93 -20.06 18.80 -24.46
CA PRO A 93 -21.47 18.56 -24.15
C PRO A 93 -22.02 17.24 -24.70
N ASP A 94 -21.41 16.66 -25.73
CA ASP A 94 -21.80 15.37 -26.33
C ASP A 94 -21.22 14.15 -25.62
N GLY A 95 -20.46 14.34 -24.53
CA GLY A 95 -19.85 13.27 -23.76
C GLY A 95 -18.52 12.77 -24.32
N SER A 96 -17.91 13.49 -25.28
CA SER A 96 -16.56 13.26 -25.76
C SER A 96 -15.54 14.16 -25.04
N ALA A 97 -14.25 13.82 -25.15
CA ALA A 97 -13.18 14.64 -24.61
C ALA A 97 -12.83 15.80 -25.55
N VAL A 98 -12.81 17.02 -25.04
CA VAL A 98 -12.16 18.17 -25.69
C VAL A 98 -10.66 18.00 -25.60
N ASP A 99 -10.16 17.73 -24.40
CA ASP A 99 -8.76 17.37 -24.12
C ASP A 99 -8.68 16.58 -22.81
N ASP A 100 -7.53 15.95 -22.55
CA ASP A 100 -7.18 15.47 -21.23
C ASP A 100 -6.16 16.41 -20.57
N ALA A 101 -6.24 16.54 -19.26
CA ALA A 101 -5.50 17.54 -18.53
C ALA A 101 -5.03 17.07 -17.15
N TYR A 102 -3.97 17.68 -16.66
CA TYR A 102 -3.54 17.57 -15.27
C TYR A 102 -3.77 18.89 -14.54
N LEU A 103 -4.41 18.83 -13.37
CA LEU A 103 -4.64 19.97 -12.50
C LEU A 103 -3.67 19.90 -11.31
N TYR A 104 -2.91 20.98 -11.09
CA TYR A 104 -1.89 21.09 -10.05
C TYR A 104 -2.26 22.19 -9.06
N CYS A 105 -2.17 21.89 -7.76
CA CYS A 105 -2.39 22.83 -6.65
C CYS A 105 -1.06 23.04 -5.89
N PHE A 106 -0.20 23.92 -6.41
CA PHE A 106 1.09 24.26 -5.78
C PHE A 106 0.95 25.27 -4.64
N ASP A 107 -0.08 26.09 -4.67
CA ASP A 107 -0.43 27.09 -3.66
C ASP A 107 -1.94 27.20 -3.49
N GLU A 108 -2.39 27.86 -2.44
CA GLU A 108 -3.83 27.97 -2.11
C GLU A 108 -4.58 28.99 -2.97
N GLU A 109 -3.87 29.88 -3.65
CA GLU A 109 -4.45 31.01 -4.39
C GLU A 109 -4.74 30.65 -5.85
N ASN A 110 -3.93 29.75 -6.43
CA ASN A 110 -3.89 29.47 -7.85
C ASN A 110 -3.94 28.00 -8.16
N LEU A 111 -4.52 27.63 -9.30
CA LEU A 111 -4.47 26.30 -9.87
C LEU A 111 -3.82 26.33 -11.25
N TRP A 112 -3.01 25.33 -11.56
CA TRP A 112 -2.40 25.17 -12.88
C TRP A 112 -3.09 24.03 -13.63
N LEU A 113 -3.65 24.35 -14.80
CA LEU A 113 -4.21 23.37 -15.72
C LEU A 113 -3.18 23.11 -16.83
N VAL A 114 -2.62 21.92 -16.88
CA VAL A 114 -1.67 21.48 -17.91
C VAL A 114 -2.41 20.68 -18.96
N VAL A 115 -2.33 21.10 -20.23
CA VAL A 115 -3.08 20.59 -21.39
C VAL A 115 -2.13 20.20 -22.51
N ASN A 116 -2.64 19.44 -23.51
CA ASN A 116 -1.85 19.01 -24.65
C ASN A 116 -1.41 20.19 -25.54
N ALA A 117 -0.18 20.12 -26.01
CA ALA A 117 0.49 21.20 -26.77
C ALA A 117 -0.29 21.68 -28.01
N ALA A 118 -0.87 20.73 -28.76
CA ALA A 118 -1.66 21.04 -29.95
C ALA A 118 -3.05 21.63 -29.65
N ASN A 119 -3.51 21.52 -28.40
CA ASN A 119 -4.87 21.89 -27.99
C ASN A 119 -4.93 23.20 -27.19
N ILE A 120 -3.80 23.85 -26.88
CA ILE A 120 -3.75 25.04 -25.98
C ILE A 120 -4.77 26.11 -26.39
N GLU A 121 -4.78 26.52 -27.64
CA GLU A 121 -5.69 27.54 -28.15
C GLU A 121 -7.14 27.03 -28.19
N LYS A 122 -7.33 25.80 -28.64
CA LYS A 122 -8.66 25.13 -28.66
C LYS A 122 -9.28 25.05 -27.27
N ASP A 123 -8.50 24.71 -26.27
CA ASP A 123 -8.97 24.60 -24.90
C ASP A 123 -9.32 25.96 -24.31
N LEU A 124 -8.50 26.97 -24.56
CA LEU A 124 -8.79 28.36 -24.16
C LEU A 124 -10.05 28.88 -24.86
N ASP A 125 -10.18 28.66 -26.18
CA ASP A 125 -11.37 29.05 -26.94
C ASP A 125 -12.64 28.34 -26.43
N TYR A 126 -12.51 27.07 -26.01
CA TYR A 126 -13.62 26.31 -25.43
C TYR A 126 -13.97 26.77 -24.01
N LEU A 127 -12.98 26.96 -23.14
CA LEU A 127 -13.18 27.28 -21.71
C LEU A 127 -13.56 28.75 -21.47
N THR A 128 -13.05 29.69 -22.27
CA THR A 128 -13.28 31.14 -22.07
C THR A 128 -14.78 31.53 -22.09
N PRO A 129 -15.61 31.06 -23.03
CA PRO A 129 -17.07 31.35 -23.00
C PRO A 129 -17.77 30.79 -21.76
N LEU A 130 -17.25 29.68 -21.18
CA LEU A 130 -17.84 29.04 -20.01
C LEU A 130 -17.50 29.79 -18.69
N LEU A 131 -16.62 30.78 -18.71
CA LEU A 131 -16.34 31.66 -17.57
C LEU A 131 -17.53 32.58 -17.23
N GLN A 132 -18.52 32.69 -18.11
CA GLN A 132 -19.66 33.58 -17.85
C GLN A 132 -20.36 33.20 -16.53
N GLY A 133 -20.36 34.11 -15.58
CA GLY A 133 -20.97 33.92 -14.26
C GLY A 133 -19.97 33.47 -13.14
N TYR A 134 -18.71 33.30 -13.48
CA TYR A 134 -17.65 32.97 -12.52
C TYR A 134 -16.65 34.13 -12.39
N ASP A 135 -16.28 34.46 -11.17
CA ASP A 135 -15.21 35.43 -10.87
C ASP A 135 -13.85 34.70 -10.86
N CYS A 136 -13.37 34.35 -12.04
CA CYS A 136 -12.06 33.74 -12.25
C CYS A 136 -11.50 34.09 -13.64
N THR A 137 -10.19 33.92 -13.80
CA THR A 137 -9.47 34.19 -15.05
C THR A 137 -8.64 33.00 -15.48
N LEU A 138 -8.43 32.88 -16.80
CA LEU A 138 -7.56 31.88 -17.43
C LEU A 138 -6.40 32.64 -18.10
N THR A 139 -5.16 32.36 -17.70
CA THR A 139 -3.97 33.00 -18.25
C THR A 139 -3.01 31.92 -18.76
N ASN A 140 -2.64 32.00 -20.03
CA ASN A 140 -1.63 31.12 -20.60
C ASN A 140 -0.23 31.54 -20.14
N ILE A 141 0.39 30.76 -19.24
CA ILE A 141 1.73 31.00 -18.70
C ILE A 141 2.79 30.06 -19.30
N SER A 142 2.51 29.41 -20.44
CA SER A 142 3.40 28.40 -21.04
C SER A 142 4.76 28.98 -21.42
N ALA A 143 4.82 30.24 -21.80
CA ALA A 143 6.08 30.92 -22.14
C ALA A 143 6.97 31.25 -20.94
N GLU A 144 6.39 31.33 -19.73
CA GLU A 144 7.12 31.73 -18.51
C GLU A 144 7.81 30.55 -17.81
N TRP A 145 7.35 29.36 -18.05
CA TRP A 145 7.80 28.15 -17.36
C TRP A 145 8.19 27.07 -18.37
N ALA A 146 9.32 26.43 -18.17
CA ALA A 146 9.71 25.20 -18.84
C ALA A 146 9.36 23.99 -17.98
N CYS A 147 9.20 22.84 -18.59
CA CYS A 147 8.97 21.57 -17.91
C CYS A 147 9.87 20.47 -18.47
N ILE A 148 10.64 19.85 -17.58
CA ILE A 148 11.49 18.69 -17.91
C ILE A 148 10.98 17.48 -17.17
N ALA A 149 10.59 16.42 -17.88
CA ALA A 149 10.25 15.14 -17.29
C ALA A 149 11.53 14.34 -17.02
N VAL A 150 11.71 13.92 -15.76
CA VAL A 150 12.87 13.15 -15.27
C VAL A 150 12.37 11.78 -14.85
N GLN A 151 12.64 10.75 -15.64
CA GLN A 151 11.93 9.47 -15.56
C GLN A 151 12.91 8.28 -15.49
N GLY A 152 12.62 7.33 -14.62
CA GLY A 152 13.40 6.10 -14.47
C GLY A 152 13.94 5.85 -13.06
N PRO A 153 14.52 4.68 -12.78
CA PRO A 153 14.94 4.26 -11.44
C PRO A 153 15.86 5.25 -10.72
N GLU A 154 16.76 5.93 -11.44
CA GLU A 154 17.73 6.88 -10.86
C GLU A 154 17.20 8.32 -10.78
N SER A 155 16.00 8.59 -11.25
CA SER A 155 15.42 9.96 -11.30
C SER A 155 15.39 10.65 -9.94
N LYS A 156 15.06 9.90 -8.88
CA LYS A 156 15.02 10.39 -7.50
C LYS A 156 16.41 10.78 -7.01
N ASN A 157 17.40 9.90 -7.17
CA ASN A 157 18.77 10.10 -6.71
C ASN A 157 19.42 11.33 -7.38
N ILE A 158 19.16 11.50 -8.68
CA ILE A 158 19.62 12.69 -9.44
C ILE A 158 19.02 13.97 -8.88
N LEU A 159 17.70 14.00 -8.66
CA LEU A 159 17.03 15.19 -8.12
C LEU A 159 17.42 15.47 -6.67
N MET A 160 17.59 14.46 -5.83
CA MET A 160 18.11 14.62 -4.46
C MET A 160 19.53 15.21 -4.45
N THR A 161 20.41 14.72 -5.32
CA THR A 161 21.77 15.26 -5.45
C THR A 161 21.73 16.72 -5.89
N LEU A 162 20.85 17.07 -6.82
CA LEU A 162 20.68 18.43 -7.32
C LEU A 162 20.12 19.38 -6.25
N SER A 163 19.22 18.92 -5.39
CA SER A 163 18.62 19.70 -4.30
C SER A 163 19.52 19.82 -3.06
N GLY A 164 20.64 19.09 -3.01
CA GLY A 164 21.51 19.08 -1.83
C GLY A 164 21.04 18.12 -0.74
N GLY A 165 20.29 17.08 -1.10
CA GLY A 165 19.79 16.03 -0.20
C GLY A 165 18.32 16.15 0.15
N GLU A 166 17.63 17.22 -0.29
CA GLU A 166 16.18 17.34 -0.09
C GLU A 166 15.43 16.38 -1.03
N GLN A 167 14.41 15.70 -0.51
CA GLN A 167 13.53 14.83 -1.26
C GLN A 167 12.74 15.61 -2.31
N PRO A 168 12.66 15.13 -3.58
CA PRO A 168 11.91 15.81 -4.62
C PRO A 168 10.42 15.91 -4.30
N THR A 169 9.83 14.86 -3.75
CA THR A 169 8.46 14.85 -3.23
C THR A 169 8.35 13.83 -2.08
N VAL A 170 7.25 13.85 -1.36
CA VAL A 170 6.93 12.81 -0.37
C VAL A 170 6.62 11.50 -1.08
N GLU A 171 7.38 10.47 -0.82
CA GLU A 171 7.25 9.15 -1.44
C GLU A 171 6.45 8.15 -0.60
N PRO A 172 5.89 7.14 -1.28
CA PRO A 172 5.77 6.85 -2.72
C PRO A 172 4.50 7.43 -3.35
N ILE A 173 3.92 8.46 -2.79
CA ILE A 173 2.57 8.94 -3.15
C ILE A 173 2.59 9.55 -4.56
N LYS A 174 1.89 8.92 -5.50
CA LYS A 174 1.62 9.47 -6.83
C LYS A 174 0.83 10.78 -6.72
N ASN A 175 1.04 11.69 -7.67
CA ASN A 175 0.38 13.00 -7.72
C ASN A 175 0.73 13.95 -6.55
N ARG A 176 1.84 13.73 -5.86
CA ARG A 176 2.39 14.72 -4.91
C ARG A 176 3.16 15.80 -5.65
N LEU A 177 3.05 17.01 -5.09
CA LEU A 177 3.76 18.19 -5.53
C LEU A 177 4.70 18.68 -4.44
N ASN A 178 5.75 19.38 -4.85
CA ASN A 178 6.66 20.06 -3.94
C ASN A 178 7.24 21.30 -4.63
N THR A 179 7.69 22.26 -3.84
CA THR A 179 8.41 23.43 -4.32
C THR A 179 9.75 23.48 -3.60
N LEU A 180 10.82 23.26 -4.34
CA LEU A 180 12.20 23.22 -3.84
C LEU A 180 13.04 24.34 -4.42
N LYS A 181 14.18 24.62 -3.76
CA LYS A 181 15.25 25.47 -4.31
C LYS A 181 16.39 24.62 -4.83
N LEU A 182 16.47 24.46 -6.14
CA LEU A 182 17.57 23.77 -6.80
C LEU A 182 18.73 24.75 -7.02
N LYS A 183 19.77 24.68 -6.18
CA LYS A 183 20.90 25.63 -6.24
C LYS A 183 20.47 27.10 -6.25
N GLY A 184 19.44 27.45 -5.49
CA GLY A 184 18.91 28.81 -5.37
C GLY A 184 17.79 29.18 -6.35
N ARG A 185 17.48 28.36 -7.35
CA ARG A 185 16.39 28.52 -8.33
C ARG A 185 15.13 27.80 -7.84
N ILE A 186 13.99 28.44 -8.01
CA ILE A 186 12.71 27.81 -7.62
C ILE A 186 12.32 26.76 -8.66
N ALA A 187 12.10 25.54 -8.20
CA ALA A 187 11.55 24.44 -8.98
C ALA A 187 10.25 23.96 -8.35
N ARG A 188 9.20 23.80 -9.15
CA ARG A 188 7.95 23.14 -8.78
C ARG A 188 8.04 21.71 -9.32
N ILE A 189 7.95 20.73 -8.43
CA ILE A 189 8.17 19.31 -8.77
C ILE A 189 6.87 18.55 -8.57
N ALA A 190 6.49 17.76 -9.57
CA ALA A 190 5.35 16.87 -9.51
C ALA A 190 5.83 15.42 -9.60
N LYS A 191 5.32 14.53 -8.74
CA LYS A 191 5.52 13.09 -8.89
C LYS A 191 4.52 12.54 -9.89
N THR A 192 4.77 12.86 -11.15
CA THR A 192 3.97 12.50 -12.33
C THR A 192 4.89 12.06 -13.46
N GLY A 193 4.32 11.48 -14.51
CA GLY A 193 5.06 11.08 -15.69
C GLY A 193 4.20 10.31 -16.66
N TYR A 194 4.69 10.18 -17.88
CA TYR A 194 4.00 9.55 -18.99
C TYR A 194 4.80 8.39 -19.60
N THR A 195 5.59 7.71 -18.78
CA THR A 195 6.48 6.62 -19.19
C THR A 195 6.13 5.27 -18.61
N GLY A 196 5.28 5.25 -17.57
CA GLY A 196 4.97 4.05 -16.79
C GLY A 196 6.05 3.67 -15.78
N GLU A 197 7.11 4.47 -15.64
CA GLU A 197 8.14 4.25 -14.63
C GLU A 197 7.55 4.45 -13.22
N PRO A 198 7.85 3.56 -12.26
CA PRO A 198 7.46 3.71 -10.86
C PRO A 198 8.02 4.99 -10.23
N LEU A 199 9.25 5.35 -10.61
CA LEU A 199 9.90 6.61 -10.25
C LEU A 199 9.94 7.54 -11.46
N GLY A 200 9.31 8.69 -11.30
CA GLY A 200 9.28 9.71 -12.34
C GLY A 200 8.76 11.04 -11.80
N PHE A 201 9.34 12.11 -12.30
CA PHE A 201 9.02 13.48 -11.87
C PHE A 201 8.88 14.38 -13.09
N GLU A 202 8.05 15.41 -12.95
CA GLU A 202 8.00 16.55 -13.86
C GLU A 202 8.44 17.79 -13.09
N VAL A 203 9.49 18.44 -13.60
CA VAL A 203 10.16 19.57 -12.94
C VAL A 203 9.90 20.84 -13.73
N PHE A 204 9.14 21.75 -13.14
CA PHE A 204 8.82 23.07 -13.69
C PHE A 204 9.80 24.10 -13.12
N VAL A 205 10.46 24.83 -14.01
CA VAL A 205 11.35 25.94 -13.68
C VAL A 205 11.00 27.16 -14.53
N LYS A 206 11.42 28.36 -14.11
CA LYS A 206 11.28 29.53 -14.98
C LYS A 206 12.04 29.31 -16.30
N SER A 207 11.51 29.85 -17.38
CA SER A 207 12.04 29.66 -18.75
C SER A 207 13.53 29.96 -18.85
N GLU A 208 14.02 30.96 -18.14
CA GLU A 208 15.44 31.34 -18.06
C GLU A 208 16.34 30.34 -17.35
N ASP A 209 15.76 29.41 -16.57
CA ASP A 209 16.48 28.36 -15.84
C ASP A 209 16.45 27.00 -16.57
N ALA A 210 15.74 26.90 -17.70
CA ALA A 210 15.52 25.63 -18.39
C ALA A 210 16.82 24.97 -18.87
N GLU A 211 17.66 25.71 -19.56
CA GLU A 211 18.95 25.24 -20.07
C GLU A 211 19.88 24.82 -18.93
N TRP A 212 19.93 25.65 -17.85
CA TRP A 212 20.71 25.30 -16.68
C TRP A 212 20.25 23.97 -16.07
N LEU A 213 18.94 23.77 -15.89
CA LEU A 213 18.42 22.54 -15.31
C LEU A 213 18.74 21.33 -16.19
N TRP A 214 18.50 21.45 -17.50
CA TRP A 214 18.79 20.38 -18.45
C TRP A 214 20.25 19.93 -18.39
N ASN A 215 21.18 20.88 -18.49
CA ASN A 215 22.61 20.61 -18.46
C ASN A 215 23.05 19.98 -17.12
N ARG A 216 22.49 20.44 -16.01
CA ARG A 216 22.79 19.86 -14.68
C ARG A 216 22.28 18.43 -14.53
N LEU A 217 21.11 18.11 -15.06
CA LEU A 217 20.59 16.74 -15.06
C LEU A 217 21.48 15.81 -15.91
N VAL A 218 21.93 16.28 -17.07
CA VAL A 218 22.87 15.51 -17.91
C VAL A 218 24.21 15.29 -17.20
N GLU A 219 24.76 16.31 -16.56
CA GLU A 219 26.00 16.19 -15.78
C GLU A 219 25.89 15.20 -14.62
N LEU A 220 24.70 15.02 -14.06
CA LEU A 220 24.41 14.05 -13.00
C LEU A 220 24.08 12.66 -13.49
N GLY A 221 24.17 12.42 -14.81
CA GLY A 221 24.03 11.12 -15.43
C GLY A 221 22.69 10.82 -16.08
N ALA A 222 21.74 11.78 -16.09
CA ALA A 222 20.53 11.61 -16.90
C ALA A 222 20.84 11.71 -18.39
N LYS A 223 20.13 10.96 -19.23
CA LYS A 223 20.31 11.04 -20.68
C LYS A 223 19.13 11.73 -21.36
N PRO A 224 19.40 12.62 -22.33
CA PRO A 224 18.39 13.15 -23.22
C PRO A 224 17.62 12.04 -23.94
N ALA A 225 16.31 12.16 -23.99
CA ALA A 225 15.44 11.25 -24.71
C ALA A 225 14.36 12.05 -25.48
N GLY A 226 14.11 11.64 -26.73
CA GLY A 226 13.17 12.30 -27.61
C GLY A 226 11.73 11.77 -27.51
N LEU A 227 10.83 12.40 -28.28
CA LEU A 227 9.42 12.04 -28.33
C LEU A 227 9.19 10.61 -28.85
N GLY A 228 10.11 10.07 -29.68
CA GLY A 228 10.05 8.69 -30.15
C GLY A 228 10.17 7.68 -29.01
N ALA A 229 11.11 7.90 -28.09
CA ALA A 229 11.23 7.09 -26.88
C ALA A 229 10.05 7.31 -25.92
N ARG A 230 9.58 8.56 -25.77
CA ARG A 230 8.40 8.88 -24.98
C ARG A 230 7.15 8.11 -25.46
N ASP A 231 6.95 8.00 -26.78
CA ASP A 231 5.82 7.26 -27.35
C ASP A 231 5.95 5.74 -27.15
N THR A 232 7.13 5.16 -27.32
CA THR A 232 7.32 3.72 -27.06
C THR A 232 7.14 3.37 -25.57
N LEU A 233 7.58 4.24 -24.66
CA LEU A 233 7.45 4.07 -23.20
C LEU A 233 5.99 4.18 -22.75
N ARG A 234 5.26 5.22 -23.19
CA ARG A 234 3.84 5.38 -22.82
C ARG A 234 2.98 4.23 -23.36
N LEU A 235 3.27 3.77 -24.59
CA LEU A 235 2.56 2.68 -25.22
C LEU A 235 2.75 1.37 -24.45
N GLU A 236 3.97 1.09 -24.04
CA GLU A 236 4.26 -0.06 -23.18
C GLU A 236 3.55 0.05 -21.82
N ALA A 237 3.40 1.25 -21.29
CA ALA A 237 2.63 1.49 -20.06
C ALA A 237 1.11 1.46 -20.26
N GLY A 238 0.63 1.34 -21.51
CA GLY A 238 -0.80 1.36 -21.82
C GLY A 238 -1.47 2.73 -21.62
N LEU A 239 -0.66 3.81 -21.62
CA LEU A 239 -1.16 5.17 -21.40
C LEU A 239 -1.78 5.73 -22.69
N PRO A 240 -3.04 6.18 -22.66
CA PRO A 240 -3.71 6.76 -23.83
C PRO A 240 -3.11 8.12 -24.19
N LEU A 241 -3.14 8.44 -25.47
CA LEU A 241 -2.75 9.73 -26.02
C LEU A 241 -3.97 10.39 -26.69
N TYR A 242 -4.22 11.67 -26.39
CA TYR A 242 -5.25 12.43 -27.06
C TYR A 242 -4.98 12.50 -28.58
N GLY A 243 -6.01 12.32 -29.39
CA GLY A 243 -5.90 12.19 -30.84
C GLY A 243 -5.66 10.77 -31.34
N HIS A 244 -5.38 9.80 -30.45
CA HIS A 244 -5.21 8.38 -30.76
C HIS A 244 -6.24 7.51 -30.02
N GLU A 245 -6.24 7.56 -28.69
CA GLU A 245 -7.12 6.78 -27.81
C GLU A 245 -8.27 7.60 -27.22
N MET A 246 -8.26 8.91 -27.40
CA MET A 246 -9.33 9.85 -27.05
C MET A 246 -9.49 10.90 -28.14
N GLY A 247 -10.64 11.55 -28.23
CA GLY A 247 -10.97 12.49 -29.27
C GLY A 247 -11.78 11.85 -30.40
N LEU A 248 -11.34 12.01 -31.66
CA LEU A 248 -12.02 11.44 -32.84
C LEU A 248 -11.39 10.12 -33.24
N GLY A 249 -12.23 9.13 -33.52
CA GLY A 249 -11.82 7.88 -34.14
C GLY A 249 -11.47 8.05 -35.62
N PRO A 250 -10.86 7.02 -36.28
CA PRO A 250 -10.57 7.04 -37.72
C PRO A 250 -11.81 7.20 -38.61
N ASP A 251 -12.99 6.90 -38.10
CA ASP A 251 -14.28 7.11 -38.76
C ASP A 251 -14.81 8.55 -38.60
N GLY A 252 -14.03 9.43 -37.97
CA GLY A 252 -14.38 10.82 -37.72
C GLY A 252 -15.44 11.03 -36.62
N LYS A 253 -15.81 9.97 -35.90
CA LYS A 253 -16.76 10.06 -34.79
C LYS A 253 -16.06 10.24 -33.46
N PRO A 254 -16.66 10.98 -32.51
CA PRO A 254 -16.14 11.10 -31.17
C PRO A 254 -16.09 9.73 -30.45
N MET A 255 -14.98 9.45 -29.81
CA MET A 255 -14.86 8.27 -28.95
C MET A 255 -15.44 8.59 -27.55
N PRO A 256 -16.30 7.72 -26.99
CA PRO A 256 -16.82 7.89 -25.64
C PRO A 256 -15.68 7.94 -24.62
N VAL A 257 -15.77 8.81 -23.61
CA VAL A 257 -14.72 8.97 -22.59
C VAL A 257 -14.44 7.67 -21.84
N PHE A 258 -15.50 6.89 -21.52
CA PHE A 258 -15.33 5.59 -20.85
C PHE A 258 -14.82 4.47 -21.76
N SER A 259 -14.56 4.75 -23.04
CA SER A 259 -13.83 3.80 -23.89
C SER A 259 -12.38 3.63 -23.41
N ALA A 260 -11.77 4.67 -22.86
CA ALA A 260 -10.46 4.62 -22.26
C ALA A 260 -10.55 4.28 -20.75
N GLY A 261 -9.82 3.27 -20.30
CA GLY A 261 -9.88 2.79 -18.92
C GLY A 261 -9.48 3.82 -17.85
N VAL A 262 -8.75 4.88 -18.24
CA VAL A 262 -8.40 6.00 -17.36
C VAL A 262 -9.62 6.83 -16.90
N ALA A 263 -10.73 6.77 -17.62
CA ALA A 263 -11.96 7.50 -17.26
C ALA A 263 -12.46 7.16 -15.85
N ARG A 264 -12.30 5.93 -15.40
CA ARG A 264 -12.70 5.51 -14.04
C ARG A 264 -11.96 6.24 -12.92
N PHE A 265 -10.81 6.83 -13.20
CA PHE A 265 -10.02 7.65 -12.26
C PHE A 265 -10.18 9.15 -12.52
N ALA A 266 -10.48 9.53 -13.78
CA ALA A 266 -10.60 10.91 -14.21
C ALA A 266 -12.01 11.49 -13.97
N VAL A 267 -13.06 10.64 -13.94
CA VAL A 267 -14.46 11.06 -13.82
C VAL A 267 -14.99 10.74 -12.43
N SER A 268 -15.42 11.77 -11.70
CA SER A 268 -16.02 11.64 -10.39
C SER A 268 -17.55 11.80 -10.46
N PHE A 269 -18.26 10.87 -9.82
CA PHE A 269 -19.71 10.94 -9.58
C PHE A 269 -20.04 11.13 -8.10
N SER A 270 -19.04 11.54 -7.30
CA SER A 270 -19.24 11.89 -5.90
C SER A 270 -20.31 12.98 -5.76
N PRO A 271 -21.17 12.93 -4.73
CA PRO A 271 -22.12 14.01 -4.45
C PRO A 271 -21.45 15.39 -4.33
N GLN A 272 -20.25 15.47 -3.79
CA GLN A 272 -19.45 16.69 -3.68
C GLN A 272 -19.07 17.27 -5.06
N LYS A 273 -18.90 16.42 -6.07
CA LYS A 273 -18.65 16.84 -7.46
C LYS A 273 -19.82 17.67 -8.01
N GLY A 274 -21.03 17.33 -7.66
CA GLY A 274 -22.23 18.04 -8.07
C GLY A 274 -22.55 17.85 -9.55
N ASP A 275 -22.97 18.94 -10.21
CA ASP A 275 -23.27 18.97 -11.64
C ASP A 275 -22.08 19.46 -12.45
N PHE A 276 -21.89 18.89 -13.65
CA PHE A 276 -20.79 19.24 -14.56
C PHE A 276 -21.18 18.91 -16.01
N VAL A 277 -20.41 19.43 -16.96
CA VAL A 277 -20.71 19.28 -18.41
C VAL A 277 -20.85 17.79 -18.78
N ALA A 278 -21.95 17.45 -19.44
CA ALA A 278 -22.29 16.11 -19.93
C ALA A 278 -22.40 15.01 -18.86
N LYS A 279 -22.67 15.35 -17.61
CA LYS A 279 -22.79 14.40 -16.49
C LYS A 279 -23.73 13.23 -16.80
N ASP A 280 -24.90 13.50 -17.36
CA ASP A 280 -25.92 12.46 -17.66
C ASP A 280 -25.38 11.45 -18.69
N ILE A 281 -24.70 11.94 -19.74
CA ILE A 281 -24.09 11.11 -20.78
C ILE A 281 -22.96 10.25 -20.17
N LEU A 282 -22.10 10.84 -19.35
CA LEU A 282 -21.04 10.12 -18.66
C LEU A 282 -21.58 9.10 -17.66
N THR A 283 -22.72 9.40 -17.02
CA THR A 283 -23.40 8.44 -16.14
C THR A 283 -23.86 7.21 -16.93
N ALA A 284 -24.43 7.41 -18.13
CA ALA A 284 -24.82 6.30 -18.99
C ALA A 284 -23.61 5.50 -19.49
N GLN A 285 -22.52 6.19 -19.89
CA GLN A 285 -21.26 5.52 -20.27
C GLN A 285 -20.66 4.71 -19.10
N LYS A 286 -20.66 5.26 -17.88
CA LYS A 286 -20.19 4.57 -16.66
C LYS A 286 -21.02 3.32 -16.38
N ALA A 287 -22.35 3.42 -16.47
CA ALA A 287 -23.23 2.27 -16.27
C ALA A 287 -22.97 1.14 -17.28
N ALA A 288 -22.75 1.50 -18.56
CA ALA A 288 -22.36 0.53 -19.58
C ALA A 288 -20.97 -0.07 -19.30
N TYR A 289 -20.02 0.77 -18.90
CA TYR A 289 -18.69 0.31 -18.51
C TYR A 289 -18.74 -0.71 -17.36
N ASP A 290 -19.51 -0.44 -16.31
CA ASP A 290 -19.63 -1.33 -15.16
C ASP A 290 -20.26 -2.68 -15.55
N ARG A 291 -21.27 -2.68 -16.42
CA ARG A 291 -21.84 -3.91 -16.97
C ARG A 291 -20.80 -4.71 -17.75
N ILE A 292 -20.07 -4.07 -18.66
CA ILE A 292 -19.01 -4.71 -19.45
C ILE A 292 -17.94 -5.32 -18.54
N MET A 293 -17.52 -4.63 -17.48
CA MET A 293 -16.55 -5.18 -16.51
C MET A 293 -17.09 -6.41 -15.78
N ASN A 294 -18.40 -6.48 -15.57
CA ASN A 294 -19.09 -7.65 -15.02
C ASN A 294 -19.47 -8.72 -16.09
N ARG A 295 -18.94 -8.59 -17.32
CA ARG A 295 -19.24 -9.46 -18.48
C ARG A 295 -20.70 -9.50 -18.87
N ASP A 296 -21.45 -8.47 -18.51
CA ASP A 296 -22.81 -8.22 -19.00
C ASP A 296 -22.77 -7.23 -20.17
N TYR A 297 -23.04 -7.74 -21.37
CA TYR A 297 -22.99 -6.96 -22.60
C TYR A 297 -24.40 -6.50 -23.04
N SER A 298 -25.43 -6.67 -22.20
CA SER A 298 -26.76 -6.13 -22.43
C SER A 298 -26.75 -4.60 -22.29
N ASP A 299 -27.47 -3.90 -23.14
CA ASP A 299 -27.63 -2.42 -23.10
C ASP A 299 -26.26 -1.66 -23.00
N CYS A 300 -25.30 -2.08 -23.84
CA CYS A 300 -23.98 -1.46 -23.94
C CYS A 300 -23.80 -0.62 -25.23
N ALA A 301 -24.90 -0.22 -25.88
CA ALA A 301 -24.88 0.50 -27.16
C ALA A 301 -24.11 1.84 -27.11
N VAL A 302 -24.06 2.49 -25.95
CA VAL A 302 -23.28 3.73 -25.74
C VAL A 302 -21.76 3.48 -25.62
N LEU A 303 -21.32 2.23 -25.49
CA LEU A 303 -19.91 1.84 -25.33
C LEU A 303 -19.62 0.55 -26.11
N PRO A 304 -19.80 0.53 -27.44
CA PRO A 304 -19.64 -0.68 -28.24
C PRO A 304 -18.18 -1.13 -28.38
N TYR A 305 -17.24 -0.19 -28.25
CA TYR A 305 -15.81 -0.43 -28.34
C TYR A 305 -15.08 0.18 -27.14
N ARG A 306 -13.91 -0.39 -26.78
CA ARG A 306 -13.03 0.11 -25.74
C ARG A 306 -11.57 0.08 -26.18
N ILE A 307 -10.76 0.93 -25.57
CA ILE A 307 -9.31 0.88 -25.70
C ILE A 307 -8.78 -0.31 -24.90
N GLN A 308 -8.04 -1.19 -25.61
CA GLN A 308 -7.49 -2.41 -25.05
C GLN A 308 -6.05 -2.62 -25.54
N PRO A 309 -5.13 -3.07 -24.67
CA PRO A 309 -3.78 -3.43 -25.10
C PRO A 309 -3.82 -4.67 -26.01
N ILE A 310 -2.99 -4.64 -27.06
CA ILE A 310 -2.87 -5.70 -28.07
C ILE A 310 -1.41 -6.00 -28.38
N ALA A 311 -1.03 -7.26 -28.48
CA ALA A 311 0.32 -7.70 -28.83
C ALA A 311 0.30 -8.62 -30.05
N LEU A 312 1.19 -8.40 -31.03
CA LEU A 312 1.38 -9.34 -32.14
C LEU A 312 2.10 -10.61 -31.68
N ILE A 313 1.54 -11.75 -32.04
CA ILE A 313 2.18 -13.07 -31.89
C ILE A 313 3.07 -13.33 -33.11
N ASP A 314 2.54 -13.09 -34.30
CA ASP A 314 3.30 -13.25 -35.55
C ASP A 314 4.31 -12.12 -35.75
N ARG A 315 5.36 -12.39 -36.55
CA ARG A 315 6.35 -11.38 -36.90
C ARG A 315 5.76 -10.29 -37.78
N GLY A 316 5.81 -9.08 -37.31
CA GLY A 316 5.29 -7.91 -37.99
C GLY A 316 5.36 -6.66 -37.11
N VAL A 317 4.87 -5.54 -37.62
CA VAL A 317 4.79 -4.28 -36.91
C VAL A 317 3.40 -3.69 -37.12
N MET A 318 2.59 -3.61 -36.06
CA MET A 318 1.32 -2.93 -36.14
C MET A 318 1.49 -1.40 -36.08
N ARG A 319 0.57 -0.68 -36.70
CA ARG A 319 0.51 0.79 -36.75
C ARG A 319 -0.92 1.27 -36.55
N ALA A 320 -1.07 2.53 -36.18
CA ALA A 320 -2.37 3.19 -36.12
C ALA A 320 -3.18 3.04 -37.43
N GLY A 321 -4.48 2.85 -37.31
CA GLY A 321 -5.41 2.69 -38.41
C GLY A 321 -5.49 1.27 -38.99
N MET A 322 -4.66 0.32 -38.58
CA MET A 322 -4.74 -1.07 -39.03
C MET A 322 -5.98 -1.76 -38.48
N PRO A 323 -6.81 -2.42 -39.36
CA PRO A 323 -8.01 -3.11 -38.92
C PRO A 323 -7.70 -4.33 -38.05
N VAL A 324 -8.54 -4.55 -37.03
CA VAL A 324 -8.55 -5.73 -36.15
C VAL A 324 -9.76 -6.59 -36.47
N TYR A 325 -9.58 -7.90 -36.51
CA TYR A 325 -10.62 -8.88 -36.80
C TYR A 325 -10.66 -9.99 -35.75
N ARG A 326 -11.87 -10.48 -35.47
CA ARG A 326 -12.10 -11.65 -34.65
C ARG A 326 -12.90 -12.68 -35.44
N ASN A 327 -12.37 -13.88 -35.64
CA ASN A 327 -13.03 -14.93 -36.44
C ASN A 327 -13.41 -14.48 -37.86
N GLY A 328 -12.60 -13.63 -38.48
CA GLY A 328 -12.84 -13.08 -39.83
C GLY A 328 -13.73 -11.84 -39.88
N GLU A 329 -14.45 -11.52 -38.81
CA GLU A 329 -15.34 -10.33 -38.74
C GLU A 329 -14.62 -9.12 -38.18
N PRO A 330 -14.95 -7.89 -38.62
CA PRO A 330 -14.35 -6.67 -38.11
C PRO A 330 -14.59 -6.55 -36.60
N ALA A 331 -13.53 -6.28 -35.83
CA ALA A 331 -13.55 -6.19 -34.38
C ALA A 331 -13.00 -4.85 -33.84
N GLY A 332 -12.52 -3.96 -34.72
CA GLY A 332 -11.98 -2.66 -34.36
C GLY A 332 -10.75 -2.28 -35.19
N TRP A 333 -9.92 -1.41 -34.66
CA TRP A 333 -8.66 -0.97 -35.27
C TRP A 333 -7.60 -0.65 -34.22
N VAL A 334 -6.34 -0.72 -34.65
CA VAL A 334 -5.20 -0.29 -33.85
C VAL A 334 -5.20 1.23 -33.73
N THR A 335 -5.19 1.79 -32.54
CA THR A 335 -5.10 3.24 -32.30
C THR A 335 -3.64 3.70 -32.22
N SER A 336 -2.81 2.94 -31.57
CA SER A 336 -1.35 3.14 -31.49
C SER A 336 -0.64 1.80 -31.59
N GLY A 337 0.49 1.74 -32.29
CA GLY A 337 1.25 0.49 -32.37
C GLY A 337 2.65 0.69 -32.93
N THR A 338 3.62 0.03 -32.33
CA THR A 338 5.01 0.07 -32.77
C THR A 338 5.83 -1.11 -32.28
N MET A 339 7.09 -1.15 -32.70
CA MET A 339 8.09 -2.09 -32.18
C MET A 339 8.74 -1.49 -30.93
N VAL A 340 8.58 -2.14 -29.78
CA VAL A 340 9.09 -1.68 -28.50
C VAL A 340 10.24 -2.56 -28.03
N PRO A 341 11.41 -1.98 -27.69
CA PRO A 341 12.53 -2.73 -27.13
C PRO A 341 12.28 -3.05 -25.65
N TYR A 342 12.93 -4.10 -25.15
CA TYR A 342 12.94 -4.45 -23.73
C TYR A 342 14.21 -5.21 -23.37
N TYR A 343 14.60 -5.16 -22.09
CA TYR A 343 15.62 -6.05 -21.54
C TYR A 343 15.02 -7.41 -21.23
N LYS A 344 15.76 -8.48 -21.55
CA LYS A 344 15.41 -9.82 -21.07
C LYS A 344 15.68 -9.90 -19.56
N ALA A 345 14.91 -10.73 -18.89
CA ALA A 345 15.13 -11.05 -17.48
C ALA A 345 15.51 -12.52 -17.33
N GLU A 346 16.37 -12.82 -16.38
CA GLU A 346 16.70 -14.17 -15.93
C GLU A 346 16.20 -14.38 -14.51
N GLY A 347 16.00 -15.65 -14.13
CA GLY A 347 15.42 -16.01 -12.84
C GLY A 347 13.89 -15.90 -12.80
N GLU A 348 13.27 -16.41 -11.73
CA GLU A 348 11.83 -16.39 -11.51
C GLU A 348 11.51 -15.72 -10.17
N GLY A 349 10.36 -15.03 -10.11
CA GLY A 349 9.88 -14.38 -8.89
C GLY A 349 10.84 -13.31 -8.36
N LEU A 350 11.18 -13.36 -7.08
CA LEU A 350 12.06 -12.39 -6.42
C LEU A 350 13.54 -12.48 -6.86
N GLU A 351 13.94 -13.56 -7.51
CA GLU A 351 15.30 -13.75 -8.05
C GLU A 351 15.43 -13.28 -9.51
N SER A 352 14.35 -12.82 -10.11
CA SER A 352 14.37 -12.31 -11.46
C SER A 352 15.18 -11.02 -11.54
N CYS A 353 16.22 -10.99 -12.37
CA CYS A 353 17.03 -9.82 -12.63
C CYS A 353 17.06 -9.49 -14.13
N ILE A 354 17.21 -8.20 -14.44
CA ILE A 354 17.37 -7.71 -15.81
C ILE A 354 18.77 -8.06 -16.29
N THR A 355 18.87 -8.65 -17.49
CA THR A 355 20.14 -8.94 -18.16
C THR A 355 20.55 -7.80 -19.08
N GLU A 356 21.78 -7.87 -19.65
CA GLU A 356 22.22 -6.96 -20.70
C GLU A 356 21.61 -7.30 -22.09
N GLU A 357 20.97 -8.46 -22.22
CA GLU A 357 20.36 -8.87 -23.46
C GLU A 357 19.04 -8.13 -23.71
N THR A 358 18.90 -7.64 -24.95
CA THR A 358 17.71 -6.92 -25.38
C THR A 358 16.94 -7.66 -26.45
N ALA A 359 15.64 -7.43 -26.52
CA ALA A 359 14.76 -7.91 -27.57
C ALA A 359 13.75 -6.84 -27.97
N LYS A 360 12.93 -7.13 -28.98
CA LYS A 360 11.87 -6.22 -29.44
C LYS A 360 10.58 -7.00 -29.63
N ARG A 361 9.46 -6.34 -29.34
CA ARG A 361 8.11 -6.87 -29.53
C ARG A 361 7.21 -5.83 -30.18
N SER A 362 6.26 -6.27 -31.00
CA SER A 362 5.25 -5.40 -31.57
C SER A 362 4.02 -5.36 -30.65
N ILE A 363 3.79 -4.25 -30.02
CA ILE A 363 2.67 -4.01 -29.12
C ILE A 363 1.91 -2.76 -29.54
N GLY A 364 0.69 -2.62 -29.03
CA GLY A 364 -0.18 -1.49 -29.32
C GLY A 364 -1.35 -1.36 -28.41
N LEU A 365 -2.16 -0.35 -28.69
CA LEU A 365 -3.51 -0.19 -28.18
C LEU A 365 -4.48 -0.32 -29.35
N CYS A 366 -5.64 -0.90 -29.14
CA CYS A 366 -6.69 -0.99 -30.14
C CYS A 366 -8.03 -0.50 -29.56
N TYR A 367 -8.82 0.13 -30.39
CA TYR A 367 -10.22 0.42 -30.12
C TYR A 367 -11.02 -0.77 -30.63
N GLY A 368 -11.21 -1.75 -29.76
CA GLY A 368 -11.80 -3.05 -30.07
C GLY A 368 -13.15 -3.25 -29.41
N LEU A 369 -13.95 -4.18 -29.97
CA LEU A 369 -15.27 -4.55 -29.43
C LEU A 369 -15.18 -4.70 -27.90
N SER A 370 -16.16 -4.15 -27.18
CA SER A 370 -16.23 -4.22 -25.72
C SER A 370 -16.33 -5.66 -25.17
N SER A 371 -16.71 -6.61 -26.02
CA SER A 371 -16.77 -8.04 -25.70
C SER A 371 -15.44 -8.78 -25.84
N LEU A 372 -14.36 -8.12 -26.29
CA LEU A 372 -13.03 -8.71 -26.31
C LEU A 372 -12.49 -8.80 -24.89
N LEU A 373 -11.89 -9.91 -24.57
CA LEU A 373 -11.30 -10.20 -23.26
C LEU A 373 -9.79 -10.43 -23.39
N PRO A 374 -9.01 -10.24 -22.32
CA PRO A 374 -7.63 -10.73 -22.29
C PRO A 374 -7.56 -12.19 -22.70
N ASP A 375 -6.49 -12.56 -23.45
CA ASP A 375 -6.24 -13.84 -24.08
C ASP A 375 -7.10 -14.17 -25.33
N ASP A 376 -8.02 -13.29 -25.73
CA ASP A 376 -8.71 -13.44 -27.02
C ASP A 376 -7.71 -13.29 -28.17
N ILE A 377 -7.68 -14.30 -29.03
CA ILE A 377 -6.89 -14.25 -30.27
C ILE A 377 -7.66 -13.48 -31.32
N VAL A 378 -6.99 -12.49 -31.88
CA VAL A 378 -7.49 -11.63 -32.96
C VAL A 378 -6.48 -11.59 -34.11
N GLU A 379 -6.85 -11.01 -35.22
CA GLU A 379 -5.96 -10.81 -36.35
C GLU A 379 -5.85 -9.32 -36.66
N VAL A 380 -4.63 -8.83 -36.90
CA VAL A 380 -4.39 -7.46 -37.36
C VAL A 380 -4.01 -7.50 -38.85
N ASP A 381 -4.68 -6.69 -39.65
CA ASP A 381 -4.34 -6.57 -41.07
C ASP A 381 -3.13 -5.65 -41.26
N VAL A 382 -1.98 -6.26 -41.44
CA VAL A 382 -0.72 -5.55 -41.69
C VAL A 382 -0.44 -5.55 -43.18
N ARG A 383 -0.85 -4.49 -43.85
CA ARG A 383 -0.66 -4.30 -45.30
C ARG A 383 -1.21 -5.44 -46.17
N GLY A 384 -2.46 -5.88 -45.85
CA GLY A 384 -3.14 -6.95 -46.58
C GLY A 384 -2.80 -8.38 -46.09
N LYS A 385 -1.98 -8.51 -45.06
CA LYS A 385 -1.68 -9.80 -44.43
C LYS A 385 -2.27 -9.85 -43.03
N ARG A 386 -3.09 -10.85 -42.77
CA ARG A 386 -3.66 -11.11 -41.45
C ARG A 386 -2.61 -11.75 -40.53
N LEU A 387 -2.17 -11.02 -39.51
CA LEU A 387 -1.21 -11.49 -38.52
C LEU A 387 -1.94 -11.76 -37.22
N LYS A 388 -1.64 -12.88 -36.58
CA LYS A 388 -2.19 -13.23 -35.27
C LYS A 388 -1.69 -12.26 -34.21
N ALA A 389 -2.64 -11.82 -33.37
CA ALA A 389 -2.42 -10.98 -32.22
C ALA A 389 -3.26 -11.48 -31.06
N VAL A 390 -2.96 -11.03 -29.88
CA VAL A 390 -3.71 -11.34 -28.66
C VAL A 390 -4.09 -10.05 -27.95
N ILE A 391 -5.32 -9.99 -27.45
CA ILE A 391 -5.74 -8.95 -26.50
C ILE A 391 -5.11 -9.27 -25.16
N VAL A 392 -4.49 -8.28 -24.52
CA VAL A 392 -3.77 -8.48 -23.27
C VAL A 392 -4.31 -7.54 -22.18
N GLU A 393 -4.06 -7.87 -20.93
CA GLU A 393 -4.47 -7.01 -19.82
C GLU A 393 -3.58 -5.76 -19.73
N GLN A 394 -2.28 -5.95 -19.88
CA GLN A 394 -1.25 -4.90 -19.82
C GLN A 394 0.05 -5.37 -20.50
N HIS A 395 0.90 -4.43 -20.90
CA HIS A 395 2.20 -4.74 -21.48
C HIS A 395 3.36 -4.64 -20.48
N LEU A 396 3.14 -3.99 -19.34
CA LEU A 396 4.16 -3.67 -18.35
C LEU A 396 3.66 -4.01 -16.96
N SER A 397 4.49 -4.68 -16.16
CA SER A 397 4.26 -4.92 -14.74
C SER A 397 5.18 -4.02 -13.91
N VAL A 398 4.66 -3.49 -12.80
CA VAL A 398 5.42 -2.71 -11.82
C VAL A 398 5.53 -3.44 -10.47
N GLU A 399 5.46 -4.77 -10.49
CA GLU A 399 5.44 -5.60 -9.28
C GLU A 399 6.75 -5.57 -8.49
N ALA A 400 7.85 -5.13 -9.09
CA ALA A 400 9.17 -5.11 -8.45
C ALA A 400 9.85 -3.74 -8.63
N PRO A 401 9.42 -2.69 -7.90
CA PRO A 401 10.15 -1.42 -7.88
C PRO A 401 11.63 -1.64 -7.49
N PRO A 402 12.55 -0.80 -8.01
CA PRO A 402 12.30 0.40 -8.80
C PRO A 402 12.06 0.15 -10.29
N TYR A 403 12.13 -1.08 -10.79
CA TYR A 403 12.06 -1.38 -12.21
C TYR A 403 10.66 -1.74 -12.68
N ALA A 404 10.28 -1.25 -13.87
CA ALA A 404 9.13 -1.72 -14.63
C ALA A 404 9.54 -2.92 -15.50
N ARG A 405 8.72 -3.98 -15.51
CA ARG A 405 9.04 -5.21 -16.25
C ARG A 405 8.08 -5.44 -17.41
N PRO A 406 8.61 -5.79 -18.61
CA PRO A 406 7.78 -6.14 -19.74
C PRO A 406 7.08 -7.49 -19.53
N ILE A 407 5.80 -7.57 -19.90
CA ILE A 407 5.05 -8.83 -19.97
C ILE A 407 5.13 -9.33 -21.41
N ILE A 408 5.69 -10.51 -21.64
CA ILE A 408 5.92 -11.07 -22.97
C ILE A 408 4.82 -12.08 -23.29
N TYR A 409 4.10 -11.81 -24.36
CA TYR A 409 3.04 -12.69 -24.88
C TYR A 409 3.53 -13.44 -26.12
N GLY A 410 2.98 -14.64 -26.36
CA GLY A 410 3.32 -15.46 -27.53
C GLY A 410 4.62 -16.27 -27.41
N VAL A 411 5.31 -16.20 -26.28
CA VAL A 411 6.14 -17.31 -25.85
C VAL A 411 5.14 -18.44 -25.58
N GLU A 412 5.21 -19.56 -26.29
CA GLU A 412 4.48 -20.77 -25.90
C GLU A 412 4.66 -20.89 -24.40
N LEU A 413 3.55 -20.84 -23.67
CA LEU A 413 3.50 -21.43 -22.33
C LEU A 413 4.13 -22.78 -22.54
N ALA A 414 5.38 -22.94 -22.11
CA ALA A 414 6.11 -24.18 -22.27
C ALA A 414 5.11 -25.27 -21.96
N GLN A 415 4.81 -26.14 -22.92
CA GLN A 415 3.89 -27.22 -22.69
C GLN A 415 4.35 -27.77 -21.36
N ARG A 416 3.50 -27.67 -20.35
CA ARG A 416 3.79 -28.25 -19.03
C ARG A 416 3.90 -29.75 -19.33
N GLU A 417 5.10 -30.17 -19.71
CA GLU A 417 5.45 -31.55 -19.56
C GLU A 417 5.29 -31.80 -18.07
N ASP A 418 4.32 -32.64 -17.72
CA ASP A 418 4.17 -33.14 -16.36
C ASP A 418 5.35 -34.07 -16.08
N ASP A 419 6.55 -33.51 -16.03
CA ASP A 419 7.77 -34.19 -15.64
C ASP A 419 7.85 -34.16 -14.11
N GLY A 420 7.34 -35.22 -13.47
CA GLY A 420 7.45 -35.42 -12.03
C GLY A 420 8.88 -35.26 -11.50
N ALA A 421 9.91 -35.51 -12.33
CA ALA A 421 11.30 -35.33 -11.96
C ALA A 421 11.70 -33.84 -11.90
N ALA A 422 11.15 -32.99 -12.75
CA ALA A 422 11.38 -31.55 -12.69
C ALA A 422 10.74 -30.95 -11.42
N TYR A 423 9.52 -31.38 -11.08
CA TYR A 423 8.88 -30.97 -9.82
C TYR A 423 9.63 -31.48 -8.59
N ALA A 424 10.19 -32.68 -8.62
CA ALA A 424 11.01 -33.19 -7.53
C ALA A 424 12.27 -32.33 -7.30
N LYS A 425 12.93 -31.87 -8.39
CA LYS A 425 14.06 -30.92 -8.28
C LYS A 425 13.64 -29.58 -7.66
N LYS A 426 12.50 -29.02 -8.09
CA LYS A 426 11.93 -27.80 -7.49
C LYS A 426 11.65 -28.01 -5.98
N ALA A 427 11.09 -29.15 -5.60
CA ALA A 427 10.86 -29.48 -4.19
C ALA A 427 12.15 -29.57 -3.37
N VAL A 428 13.21 -30.19 -3.92
CA VAL A 428 14.53 -30.22 -3.26
C VAL A 428 15.09 -28.81 -3.06
N THR A 429 15.04 -28.00 -4.10
CA THR A 429 15.50 -26.58 -4.02
C THR A 429 14.73 -25.80 -2.96
N LEU A 430 13.40 -25.94 -2.92
CA LEU A 430 12.55 -25.28 -1.91
C LEU A 430 12.95 -25.72 -0.48
N ILE A 431 13.15 -27.01 -0.26
CA ILE A 431 13.52 -27.55 1.06
C ILE A 431 14.90 -27.03 1.48
N GLN A 432 15.88 -27.00 0.55
CA GLN A 432 17.22 -26.46 0.83
C GLN A 432 17.15 -24.97 1.19
N LYS A 433 16.48 -24.15 0.38
CA LYS A 433 16.31 -22.72 0.68
C LYS A 433 15.59 -22.48 2.01
N ALA A 434 14.58 -23.29 2.34
CA ALA A 434 13.90 -23.19 3.63
C ALA A 434 14.84 -23.53 4.80
N ALA A 435 15.71 -24.52 4.64
CA ALA A 435 16.72 -24.86 5.65
C ALA A 435 17.77 -23.77 5.82
N ASP A 436 18.28 -23.21 4.70
CA ASP A 436 19.25 -22.11 4.72
C ASP A 436 18.66 -20.86 5.38
N ASN A 437 17.42 -20.51 5.03
CA ASN A 437 16.71 -19.40 5.66
C ASN A 437 16.51 -19.64 7.16
N HIS A 438 16.17 -20.87 7.56
CA HIS A 438 16.01 -21.20 8.98
C HIS A 438 17.31 -20.99 9.76
N VAL A 439 18.45 -21.50 9.24
CA VAL A 439 19.77 -21.31 9.84
C VAL A 439 20.12 -19.83 9.92
N TRP A 440 19.92 -19.10 8.83
CA TRP A 440 20.20 -17.66 8.82
C TRP A 440 19.38 -16.92 9.86
N ARG A 441 18.04 -17.11 9.88
CA ARG A 441 17.12 -16.41 10.79
C ARG A 441 17.31 -16.81 12.26
N GLN A 442 17.54 -18.08 12.54
CA GLN A 442 17.56 -18.59 13.92
C GLN A 442 18.94 -18.61 14.56
N GLU A 443 20.00 -18.73 13.76
CA GLU A 443 21.35 -18.94 14.29
C GLU A 443 22.30 -17.76 14.06
N ARG A 444 22.06 -16.92 13.03
CA ARG A 444 22.99 -15.84 12.64
C ARG A 444 22.39 -14.45 12.82
N CYS A 445 21.08 -14.31 12.63
CA CYS A 445 20.41 -13.02 12.70
C CYS A 445 20.00 -12.65 14.13
N ILE A 446 20.07 -11.35 14.42
CA ILE A 446 19.41 -10.74 15.56
C ILE A 446 18.11 -10.10 15.05
N ASN A 447 16.98 -10.68 15.43
CA ASN A 447 15.66 -10.20 15.00
C ASN A 447 15.11 -9.17 15.99
N LEU A 448 14.89 -7.96 15.49
CA LEU A 448 14.33 -6.85 16.24
C LEU A 448 12.97 -6.38 15.69
N ILE A 449 12.33 -7.16 14.83
CA ILE A 449 10.97 -6.81 14.36
C ILE A 449 9.99 -6.95 15.53
N PRO A 450 9.29 -5.88 15.95
CA PRO A 450 8.48 -5.91 17.17
C PRO A 450 7.19 -6.73 17.04
N SER A 451 6.84 -7.12 15.82
CA SER A 451 5.68 -7.97 15.50
C SER A 451 6.05 -9.43 15.23
N GLU A 452 7.28 -9.84 15.50
CA GLU A 452 7.74 -11.22 15.33
C GLU A 452 8.25 -11.78 16.67
N ASN A 453 8.06 -13.07 16.85
CA ASN A 453 8.61 -13.81 17.99
C ASN A 453 8.62 -15.29 17.66
N THR A 454 9.77 -15.93 17.74
CA THR A 454 9.89 -17.36 17.50
C THR A 454 9.20 -18.16 18.62
N PRO A 455 8.19 -19.01 18.31
CA PRO A 455 7.57 -19.85 19.32
C PRO A 455 8.51 -20.96 19.79
N SER A 456 8.26 -21.52 20.99
CA SER A 456 9.04 -22.64 21.52
C SER A 456 8.95 -23.88 20.63
N ARG A 457 9.93 -24.79 20.76
CA ARG A 457 9.93 -26.07 20.04
C ARG A 457 8.66 -26.87 20.31
N ALA A 458 8.15 -26.84 21.56
CA ALA A 458 6.91 -27.51 21.92
C ALA A 458 5.72 -26.95 21.13
N VAL A 459 5.59 -25.60 21.05
CA VAL A 459 4.56 -24.93 20.30
C VAL A 459 4.66 -25.27 18.80
N GLN A 460 5.86 -25.28 18.23
CA GLN A 460 6.05 -25.61 16.80
C GLN A 460 5.65 -27.04 16.47
N LEU A 461 6.09 -28.02 17.27
CA LEU A 461 5.78 -29.45 17.07
C LEU A 461 4.29 -29.72 17.21
N LEU A 462 3.64 -29.18 18.23
CA LEU A 462 2.20 -29.32 18.44
C LEU A 462 1.40 -28.68 17.32
N SER A 463 1.82 -27.50 16.81
CA SER A 463 1.16 -26.82 15.72
C SER A 463 1.15 -27.62 14.41
N GLY A 464 2.19 -28.44 14.17
CA GLY A 464 2.32 -29.29 12.98
C GLY A 464 1.82 -30.73 13.18
N SER A 465 1.25 -31.06 14.36
CA SER A 465 0.78 -32.42 14.67
C SER A 465 -0.56 -32.76 13.98
N ASP A 466 -1.05 -33.99 14.16
CA ASP A 466 -2.24 -34.51 13.47
C ASP A 466 -3.47 -33.60 13.45
N PRO A 467 -3.84 -32.85 14.51
CA PRO A 467 -4.95 -31.90 14.45
C PRO A 467 -4.84 -30.86 13.32
N ALA A 468 -3.64 -30.53 12.84
CA ALA A 468 -3.43 -29.60 11.73
C ALA A 468 -4.13 -30.05 10.42
N PHE A 469 -4.46 -31.33 10.28
CA PHE A 469 -5.01 -31.95 9.08
C PHE A 469 -6.47 -32.37 9.27
N ARG A 470 -7.15 -31.93 10.34
CA ARG A 470 -8.48 -32.39 10.73
C ARG A 470 -9.52 -31.29 10.71
N TYR A 471 -10.79 -31.73 10.81
CA TYR A 471 -11.96 -30.90 10.94
C TYR A 471 -12.64 -31.14 12.29
N ALA A 472 -13.13 -30.09 12.93
CA ALA A 472 -13.88 -30.16 14.18
C ALA A 472 -14.99 -29.10 14.24
N GLU A 473 -15.72 -28.94 13.15
CA GLU A 473 -16.86 -28.02 13.13
C GLU A 473 -17.93 -28.47 14.13
N HIS A 474 -18.41 -27.53 14.95
CA HIS A 474 -19.41 -27.79 15.98
C HIS A 474 -20.29 -26.56 16.19
N ARG A 475 -21.35 -26.73 16.92
CA ARG A 475 -22.21 -25.63 17.40
C ARG A 475 -22.91 -26.00 18.71
N LYS A 476 -23.19 -25.00 19.53
CA LYS A 476 -24.08 -25.15 20.67
C LYS A 476 -25.52 -25.41 20.22
N ALA A 477 -26.15 -26.43 20.72
CA ALA A 477 -27.51 -26.79 20.37
C ALA A 477 -28.41 -26.76 21.62
N LYS A 478 -29.40 -25.88 21.63
CA LYS A 478 -30.37 -25.73 22.74
C LYS A 478 -31.09 -27.05 23.10
N ALA A 479 -31.39 -27.87 22.07
CA ALA A 479 -31.99 -29.18 22.26
C ALA A 479 -31.11 -30.13 23.08
N PHE A 480 -29.82 -29.81 23.23
CA PHE A 480 -28.85 -30.59 24.01
C PHE A 480 -28.29 -29.78 25.19
N TYR A 481 -29.08 -28.89 25.76
CA TYR A 481 -28.72 -28.07 26.93
C TYR A 481 -27.49 -27.16 26.65
N ASP A 482 -27.43 -26.58 25.45
CA ASP A 482 -26.33 -25.72 24.95
C ASP A 482 -24.97 -26.40 24.95
N LYS A 483 -24.92 -27.74 24.86
CA LYS A 483 -23.68 -28.49 24.59
C LYS A 483 -23.21 -28.31 23.15
N ASP A 484 -21.91 -28.34 22.98
CA ASP A 484 -21.30 -28.37 21.65
C ASP A 484 -21.55 -29.73 20.98
N ILE A 485 -22.08 -29.66 19.76
CA ILE A 485 -22.36 -30.86 18.93
C ILE A 485 -21.39 -30.81 17.74
N PHE A 486 -20.44 -31.71 17.76
CA PHE A 486 -19.46 -31.87 16.68
C PHE A 486 -20.07 -32.66 15.50
N TYR A 487 -19.85 -32.17 14.30
CA TYR A 487 -20.32 -32.84 13.07
C TYR A 487 -19.39 -33.97 12.61
N TYR A 488 -18.15 -33.99 13.13
CA TYR A 488 -17.12 -34.96 12.79
C TYR A 488 -16.81 -35.88 13.97
N GLN A 489 -16.39 -37.10 13.66
CA GLN A 489 -15.95 -38.04 14.68
C GLN A 489 -14.44 -37.88 14.95
N GLY A 490 -13.98 -38.39 16.09
CA GLY A 490 -12.58 -38.31 16.51
C GLY A 490 -12.16 -36.94 17.11
N THR A 491 -13.13 -36.13 17.53
CA THR A 491 -12.93 -34.75 17.97
C THR A 491 -12.80 -34.57 19.49
N LYS A 492 -12.83 -35.63 20.29
CA LYS A 492 -12.76 -35.49 21.75
C LYS A 492 -11.53 -34.75 22.26
N PHE A 493 -10.36 -35.03 21.66
CA PHE A 493 -9.12 -34.36 22.01
C PHE A 493 -9.15 -32.87 21.65
N ILE A 494 -9.82 -32.54 20.55
CA ILE A 494 -9.94 -31.14 20.11
C ILE A 494 -10.89 -30.36 21.04
N ASP A 495 -12.03 -30.97 21.40
CA ASP A 495 -12.98 -30.40 22.37
C ASP A 495 -12.28 -30.06 23.70
N GLU A 496 -11.53 -31.02 24.25
CA GLU A 496 -10.72 -30.81 25.45
C GLU A 496 -9.69 -29.69 25.27
N THR A 497 -9.00 -29.63 24.12
CA THR A 497 -8.01 -28.59 23.81
C THR A 497 -8.65 -27.21 23.76
N GLU A 498 -9.82 -27.08 23.14
CA GLU A 498 -10.55 -25.80 23.07
C GLU A 498 -10.96 -25.28 24.44
N GLN A 499 -11.54 -26.16 25.27
CA GLN A 499 -11.96 -25.82 26.62
C GLN A 499 -10.78 -25.35 27.48
N LEU A 500 -9.68 -26.11 27.47
CA LEU A 500 -8.46 -25.77 28.22
C LEU A 500 -7.86 -24.45 27.74
N LEU A 501 -7.84 -24.22 26.42
CA LEU A 501 -7.30 -22.94 25.87
C LEU A 501 -8.15 -21.75 26.30
N VAL A 502 -9.47 -21.86 26.27
CA VAL A 502 -10.37 -20.81 26.76
C VAL A 502 -10.13 -20.52 28.24
N GLU A 503 -10.00 -21.57 29.07
CA GLU A 503 -9.72 -21.43 30.52
C GLU A 503 -8.38 -20.73 30.76
N GLU A 504 -7.30 -21.11 30.06
CA GLU A 504 -5.98 -20.48 30.20
C GLU A 504 -5.95 -19.03 29.71
N MET A 505 -6.70 -18.71 28.66
CA MET A 505 -6.82 -17.32 28.21
C MET A 505 -7.68 -16.47 29.16
N LYS A 506 -8.77 -17.02 29.72
CA LYS A 506 -9.53 -16.34 30.77
C LYS A 506 -8.66 -16.05 32.00
N LYS A 507 -7.84 -17.00 32.40
CA LYS A 507 -6.87 -16.83 33.49
C LYS A 507 -5.80 -15.78 33.17
N TYR A 508 -5.30 -15.78 31.93
CA TYR A 508 -4.33 -14.78 31.48
C TYR A 508 -4.86 -13.36 31.56
N PHE A 509 -6.05 -13.12 31.05
CA PHE A 509 -6.67 -11.79 31.04
C PHE A 509 -7.36 -11.42 32.35
N GLY A 510 -7.75 -12.38 33.18
CA GLY A 510 -8.63 -12.16 34.32
C GLY A 510 -10.04 -11.74 33.90
N CYS A 511 -10.54 -12.29 32.80
CA CYS A 511 -11.81 -11.94 32.18
C CYS A 511 -12.89 -13.02 32.35
N THR A 512 -14.14 -12.69 32.02
CA THR A 512 -15.27 -13.63 32.11
C THR A 512 -15.33 -14.59 30.93
N GLU A 513 -15.04 -14.11 29.69
CA GLU A 513 -15.15 -14.90 28.48
C GLU A 513 -13.98 -14.64 27.52
N ALA A 514 -13.59 -15.67 26.76
CA ALA A 514 -12.54 -15.62 25.75
C ALA A 514 -12.89 -16.41 24.48
N GLU A 515 -12.69 -15.83 23.30
CA GLU A 515 -12.85 -16.48 22.00
C GLU A 515 -11.47 -16.69 21.37
N THR A 516 -11.12 -17.93 21.09
CA THR A 516 -9.78 -18.35 20.65
C THR A 516 -9.76 -18.94 19.24
N ARG A 517 -10.91 -19.03 18.55
CA ARG A 517 -11.03 -19.66 17.23
C ARG A 517 -10.67 -18.73 16.06
N VAL A 518 -10.59 -17.44 16.27
CA VAL A 518 -10.17 -16.48 15.22
C VAL A 518 -8.70 -16.62 14.86
N LEU A 519 -8.38 -16.51 13.55
CA LEU A 519 -7.07 -16.88 13.00
C LEU A 519 -6.06 -15.73 12.96
N SER A 520 -6.48 -14.52 13.23
CA SER A 520 -5.60 -13.35 13.27
C SER A 520 -6.19 -12.22 14.12
N GLY A 521 -5.36 -11.27 14.53
CA GLY A 521 -5.83 -10.05 15.21
C GLY A 521 -6.80 -9.24 14.35
N GLN A 522 -6.57 -9.17 13.03
CA GLN A 522 -7.50 -8.51 12.12
C GLN A 522 -8.87 -9.22 12.08
N MET A 523 -8.89 -10.55 12.05
CA MET A 523 -10.14 -11.32 12.12
C MET A 523 -10.84 -11.11 13.46
N ALA A 524 -10.10 -10.99 14.56
CA ALA A 524 -10.65 -10.64 15.86
C ALA A 524 -11.36 -9.28 15.83
N ASN A 525 -10.72 -8.25 15.28
CA ASN A 525 -11.31 -6.92 15.11
C ASN A 525 -12.54 -6.95 14.19
N THR A 526 -12.46 -7.59 13.02
CA THR A 526 -13.60 -7.77 12.11
C THR A 526 -14.78 -8.44 12.79
N THR A 527 -14.51 -9.48 13.60
CA THR A 527 -15.53 -10.20 14.38
C THR A 527 -16.21 -9.28 15.40
N VAL A 528 -15.43 -8.46 16.13
CA VAL A 528 -15.98 -7.49 17.09
C VAL A 528 -16.82 -6.44 16.38
N PHE A 529 -16.31 -5.82 15.29
CA PHE A 529 -17.05 -4.77 14.58
C PHE A 529 -18.35 -5.29 13.96
N SER A 530 -18.33 -6.44 13.32
CA SER A 530 -19.52 -7.08 12.79
C SER A 530 -20.53 -7.43 13.90
N SER A 531 -20.04 -7.83 15.06
CA SER A 531 -20.88 -8.17 16.21
C SER A 531 -21.54 -6.94 16.84
N LEU A 532 -20.81 -5.81 16.91
CA LEU A 532 -21.36 -4.55 17.40
C LEU A 532 -22.47 -4.03 16.47
N VAL A 533 -22.27 -4.11 15.16
CA VAL A 533 -23.27 -3.75 14.16
C VAL A 533 -24.50 -4.65 14.28
N ASP A 534 -24.32 -5.96 14.39
CA ASP A 534 -25.42 -6.92 14.59
C ASP A 534 -26.18 -6.67 15.89
N PHE A 535 -25.47 -6.46 16.98
CA PHE A 535 -26.07 -6.20 18.30
C PHE A 535 -26.87 -4.90 18.27
N LYS A 536 -26.33 -3.83 17.75
CA LYS A 536 -27.02 -2.54 17.56
C LYS A 536 -28.33 -2.70 16.78
N ASN A 537 -28.28 -3.39 15.65
CA ASN A 537 -29.46 -3.55 14.78
C ASN A 537 -30.51 -4.52 15.36
N ARG A 538 -30.10 -5.46 16.20
CA ARG A 538 -31.04 -6.34 16.90
C ARG A 538 -31.82 -5.66 18.03
N LEU A 539 -31.20 -4.66 18.67
CA LEU A 539 -31.87 -3.87 19.71
C LEU A 539 -33.05 -3.07 19.17
N ASN A 540 -33.02 -2.72 17.87
CA ASN A 540 -34.12 -2.00 17.23
C ASN A 540 -34.42 -2.50 15.82
N ARG A 541 -35.11 -3.63 15.70
CA ARG A 541 -35.47 -4.28 14.43
C ARG A 541 -36.51 -3.54 13.57
N LYS A 542 -37.08 -2.43 14.09
CA LYS A 542 -38.12 -1.68 13.39
C LYS A 542 -37.57 -0.51 12.56
N VAL A 543 -36.27 -0.26 12.61
CA VAL A 543 -35.59 0.75 11.80
C VAL A 543 -34.65 0.09 10.81
N ASP A 544 -34.25 0.83 9.77
CA ASP A 544 -33.26 0.38 8.80
C ASP A 544 -31.94 0.04 9.49
N ALA A 545 -31.28 -1.01 9.00
CA ALA A 545 -29.99 -1.43 9.54
C ALA A 545 -28.94 -0.32 9.37
N LYS A 546 -28.24 -0.02 10.46
CA LYS A 546 -27.23 1.05 10.49
C LYS A 546 -25.87 0.48 10.84
N ARG A 547 -24.83 1.02 10.20
CA ARG A 547 -23.44 0.83 10.60
C ARG A 547 -23.15 1.55 11.92
N LEU A 548 -21.97 1.34 12.50
CA LEU A 548 -21.49 2.13 13.64
C LEU A 548 -21.46 3.61 13.27
N GLY A 549 -21.90 4.45 14.17
CA GLY A 549 -21.77 5.90 14.07
C GLY A 549 -20.30 6.33 14.20
N TYR A 550 -20.03 7.38 14.96
CA TYR A 550 -18.64 7.77 15.17
C TYR A 550 -17.85 6.69 15.91
N VAL A 551 -16.64 6.41 15.41
CA VAL A 551 -15.63 5.54 16.04
C VAL A 551 -14.39 6.38 16.31
N MET A 552 -13.89 6.33 17.55
CA MET A 552 -12.64 7.00 17.90
C MET A 552 -11.49 6.00 17.94
N ASN A 553 -10.35 6.34 17.29
CA ASN A 553 -9.17 5.47 17.25
C ASN A 553 -7.86 6.29 17.15
N ASN A 554 -6.72 5.61 17.23
CA ASN A 554 -5.42 6.21 16.96
C ASN A 554 -5.24 6.39 15.45
N HIS A 555 -4.83 7.58 15.01
CA HIS A 555 -4.56 7.84 13.59
C HIS A 555 -3.42 6.98 13.05
N ILE A 556 -3.54 6.46 11.83
CA ILE A 556 -2.55 5.58 11.23
C ILE A 556 -1.15 6.20 11.18
N ILE A 557 -1.04 7.48 10.82
CA ILE A 557 0.23 8.23 10.76
C ILE A 557 0.84 8.39 12.16
N ARG A 558 0.01 8.46 13.21
CA ARG A 558 0.43 8.54 14.61
C ARG A 558 0.66 7.16 15.25
N GLY A 559 0.91 6.17 14.42
CA GLY A 559 1.21 4.80 14.85
C GLY A 559 -0.01 3.94 15.14
N GLY A 560 -1.23 4.35 14.75
CA GLY A 560 -2.44 3.56 14.90
C GLY A 560 -2.35 2.19 14.21
N HIS A 561 -3.05 1.19 14.74
CA HIS A 561 -3.07 -0.14 14.15
C HIS A 561 -3.95 -0.18 12.90
N LEU A 562 -3.44 -0.77 11.80
CA LEU A 562 -4.14 -0.80 10.50
C LEU A 562 -5.51 -1.46 10.59
N SER A 563 -5.65 -2.53 11.36
CA SER A 563 -6.93 -3.24 11.50
C SER A 563 -8.04 -2.42 12.16
N ALA A 564 -7.71 -1.36 12.90
CA ALA A 564 -8.68 -0.44 13.50
C ALA A 564 -9.04 0.76 12.59
N GLN A 565 -8.60 0.77 11.32
CA GLN A 565 -8.79 1.87 10.39
C GLN A 565 -9.89 1.60 9.37
N PRO A 566 -10.47 2.67 8.77
CA PRO A 566 -11.40 2.52 7.63
C PRO A 566 -10.80 1.86 6.40
N MET A 567 -9.48 1.89 6.22
CA MET A 567 -8.78 1.16 5.17
C MET A 567 -8.48 -0.29 5.53
N GLY A 568 -8.79 -0.72 6.75
CA GLY A 568 -8.62 -2.06 7.27
C GLY A 568 -9.95 -2.72 7.66
N ALA A 569 -9.98 -3.42 8.80
CA ALA A 569 -11.16 -4.19 9.23
C ALA A 569 -12.40 -3.36 9.55
N LEU A 570 -12.25 -2.05 9.80
CA LEU A 570 -13.37 -1.16 10.13
C LEU A 570 -14.21 -0.74 8.90
N HIS A 571 -13.68 -0.89 7.68
CA HIS A 571 -14.23 -0.38 6.41
C HIS A 571 -15.74 -0.62 6.24
N ASP A 572 -16.18 -1.86 6.41
CA ASP A 572 -17.57 -2.24 6.12
C ASP A 572 -18.55 -1.97 7.27
N TYR A 573 -18.04 -1.60 8.43
CA TYR A 573 -18.81 -1.51 9.67
C TYR A 573 -19.05 -0.09 10.17
N ILE A 574 -18.33 0.89 9.63
CA ILE A 574 -18.47 2.30 10.01
C ILE A 574 -19.39 3.06 9.05
N ALA A 575 -20.12 4.02 9.59
CA ALA A 575 -20.90 4.95 8.77
C ALA A 575 -20.00 5.83 7.92
N VAL A 576 -20.48 6.18 6.74
CA VAL A 576 -19.82 7.09 5.80
C VAL A 576 -20.77 8.25 5.55
N ASP A 577 -20.22 9.46 5.61
CA ASP A 577 -20.99 10.65 5.24
C ASP A 577 -21.33 10.57 3.74
N PRO A 578 -22.61 10.62 3.36
CA PRO A 578 -23.00 10.43 1.96
C PRO A 578 -22.62 11.58 1.03
N VAL A 579 -22.22 12.73 1.58
CA VAL A 579 -21.84 13.92 0.81
C VAL A 579 -20.34 14.00 0.62
N THR A 580 -19.58 13.89 1.73
CA THR A 580 -18.13 14.02 1.71
C THR A 580 -17.41 12.70 1.46
N GLU A 581 -18.12 11.56 1.52
CA GLU A 581 -17.57 10.19 1.46
C GLU A 581 -16.55 9.89 2.56
N GLN A 582 -16.51 10.71 3.59
CA GLN A 582 -15.62 10.49 4.73
C GLN A 582 -16.23 9.50 5.72
N SER A 583 -15.42 8.56 6.18
CA SER A 583 -15.80 7.65 7.27
C SER A 583 -15.98 8.43 8.57
N ALA A 584 -16.96 8.04 9.38
CA ALA A 584 -17.28 8.67 10.65
C ALA A 584 -16.22 8.30 11.74
N VAL A 585 -14.96 8.61 11.49
CA VAL A 585 -13.83 8.39 12.39
C VAL A 585 -13.38 9.70 12.99
N VAL A 586 -13.19 9.69 14.32
CA VAL A 586 -12.52 10.75 15.07
C VAL A 586 -11.20 10.20 15.59
N ASN A 587 -10.09 10.83 15.26
CA ASN A 587 -8.80 10.35 15.73
C ASN A 587 -8.45 10.96 17.09
N PHE A 588 -7.78 10.19 17.94
CA PHE A 588 -7.21 10.73 19.17
C PHE A 588 -6.23 11.87 18.85
N PRO A 589 -6.39 13.04 19.50
CA PRO A 589 -5.37 14.07 19.48
C PRO A 589 -4.14 13.61 20.26
N VAL A 590 -2.96 14.10 19.88
CA VAL A 590 -1.70 13.79 20.55
C VAL A 590 -1.13 14.99 21.26
N CYS A 591 -0.35 14.76 22.33
CA CYS A 591 0.33 15.82 23.05
C CYS A 591 1.34 16.55 22.15
N LYS A 592 1.44 17.87 22.29
CA LYS A 592 2.34 18.70 21.46
C LYS A 592 3.82 18.45 21.75
N ASP A 593 4.13 18.10 22.97
CA ASP A 593 5.50 17.82 23.47
C ASP A 593 5.89 16.34 23.26
N ASN A 594 4.92 15.46 23.01
CA ASN A 594 5.17 14.05 22.79
C ASN A 594 4.07 13.43 21.94
N THR A 595 4.29 13.35 20.64
CA THR A 595 3.33 12.88 19.63
C THR A 595 3.00 11.38 19.74
N TYR A 596 3.70 10.64 20.58
CA TYR A 596 3.38 9.25 20.90
C TYR A 596 2.33 9.11 22.04
N LYS A 597 2.01 10.20 22.76
CA LYS A 597 1.01 10.23 23.84
C LYS A 597 -0.29 10.85 23.36
N ILE A 598 -1.41 10.27 23.82
CA ILE A 598 -2.75 10.82 23.60
C ILE A 598 -2.95 12.03 24.52
N ASP A 599 -3.49 13.13 23.99
CA ASP A 599 -3.94 14.29 24.75
C ASP A 599 -5.31 13.98 25.37
N VAL A 600 -5.33 13.70 26.67
CA VAL A 600 -6.53 13.27 27.39
C VAL A 600 -7.59 14.36 27.43
N GLU A 601 -7.19 15.60 27.68
CA GLU A 601 -8.15 16.69 27.85
C GLU A 601 -8.81 17.08 26.53
N GLU A 602 -8.06 17.09 25.45
CA GLU A 602 -8.63 17.32 24.12
C GLU A 602 -9.46 16.11 23.66
N THR A 603 -9.05 14.90 24.00
CA THR A 603 -9.83 13.67 23.74
C THR A 603 -11.21 13.72 24.40
N LYS A 604 -11.29 14.17 25.66
CA LYS A 604 -12.57 14.31 26.38
C LYS A 604 -13.53 15.28 25.67
N LYS A 605 -13.02 16.40 25.13
CA LYS A 605 -13.83 17.36 24.36
C LYS A 605 -14.38 16.72 23.08
N LEU A 606 -13.54 15.99 22.33
CA LEU A 606 -13.97 15.30 21.12
C LEU A 606 -15.00 14.19 21.44
N ILE A 607 -14.82 13.46 22.52
CA ILE A 607 -15.81 12.45 22.97
C ILE A 607 -17.14 13.13 23.30
N ASP A 608 -17.12 14.28 23.95
CA ASP A 608 -18.34 15.02 24.27
C ASP A 608 -19.02 15.59 23.02
N GLU A 609 -18.26 16.03 22.03
CA GLU A 609 -18.77 16.55 20.76
C GLU A 609 -19.36 15.45 19.87
N TYR A 610 -18.60 14.38 19.62
CA TYR A 610 -18.95 13.36 18.62
C TYR A 610 -19.72 12.16 19.18
N LYS A 611 -19.70 11.94 20.52
CA LYS A 611 -20.35 10.80 21.19
C LYS A 611 -20.07 9.47 20.47
N PRO A 612 -18.79 9.05 20.34
CA PRO A 612 -18.46 7.85 19.60
C PRO A 612 -19.13 6.60 20.19
N GLU A 613 -19.66 5.73 19.33
CA GLU A 613 -20.26 4.45 19.74
C GLU A 613 -19.20 3.41 20.15
N LEU A 614 -17.98 3.57 19.61
CA LEU A 614 -16.84 2.71 19.89
C LEU A 614 -15.57 3.56 20.02
N ILE A 615 -14.82 3.32 21.07
CA ILE A 615 -13.48 3.88 21.28
C ILE A 615 -12.49 2.74 21.24
N ILE A 616 -11.49 2.82 20.34
CA ILE A 616 -10.49 1.77 20.12
C ILE A 616 -9.12 2.29 20.53
N PHE A 617 -8.60 1.82 21.65
CA PHE A 617 -7.22 2.01 22.05
C PHE A 617 -6.32 0.98 21.36
N GLY A 618 -5.02 1.25 21.32
CA GLY A 618 -4.00 0.38 20.76
C GLY A 618 -3.32 0.96 19.55
N LYS A 619 -2.02 0.70 19.47
CA LYS A 619 -1.11 1.22 18.41
C LYS A 619 -0.19 0.13 17.88
N SER A 620 0.28 0.31 16.65
CA SER A 620 1.45 -0.43 16.11
C SER A 620 2.76 0.15 16.63
N MET A 621 2.79 1.47 16.87
CA MET A 621 3.91 2.17 17.52
C MET A 621 3.48 2.58 18.93
N VAL A 622 3.74 1.73 19.90
CA VAL A 622 3.31 1.90 21.28
C VAL A 622 4.51 2.01 22.20
N LEU A 623 4.75 3.23 22.72
CA LEU A 623 5.81 3.49 23.69
C LEU A 623 5.29 3.65 25.12
N TYR A 624 4.02 4.04 25.30
CA TYR A 624 3.43 4.40 26.59
C TYR A 624 2.12 3.69 26.83
N HIS A 625 1.68 3.73 28.09
CA HIS A 625 0.31 3.36 28.47
C HIS A 625 -0.71 4.19 27.69
N GLU A 626 -1.80 3.56 27.30
CA GLU A 626 -2.96 4.26 26.75
C GLU A 626 -3.88 4.73 27.88
N PRO A 627 -4.51 5.94 27.80
CA PRO A 627 -5.27 6.53 28.92
C PRO A 627 -6.69 5.93 29.04
N VAL A 628 -6.77 4.61 29.13
CA VAL A 628 -8.04 3.86 29.15
C VAL A 628 -8.85 4.21 30.39
N ALA A 629 -8.21 4.27 31.57
CA ALA A 629 -8.86 4.52 32.83
C ALA A 629 -9.46 5.93 32.92
N GLU A 630 -8.72 6.93 32.47
CA GLU A 630 -9.16 8.33 32.47
C GLU A 630 -10.34 8.55 31.51
N ILE A 631 -10.31 7.88 30.37
CA ILE A 631 -11.40 7.97 29.39
C ILE A 631 -12.61 7.17 29.86
N ARG A 632 -12.41 5.99 30.45
CA ARG A 632 -13.50 5.21 31.06
C ARG A 632 -14.21 6.03 32.14
N GLN A 633 -13.47 6.63 33.08
CA GLN A 633 -14.03 7.49 34.10
C GLN A 633 -14.87 8.62 33.51
N PHE A 634 -14.32 9.31 32.50
CA PHE A 634 -15.02 10.42 31.84
C PHE A 634 -16.34 10.00 31.18
N VAL A 635 -16.33 8.91 30.38
CA VAL A 635 -17.55 8.47 29.69
C VAL A 635 -18.62 7.97 30.69
N ASP A 636 -18.22 7.40 31.81
CA ASP A 636 -19.14 6.99 32.87
C ASP A 636 -19.75 8.21 33.58
N GLU A 637 -18.94 9.20 33.95
CA GLU A 637 -19.42 10.45 34.60
C GLU A 637 -20.39 11.20 33.67
N GLN A 638 -20.09 11.26 32.36
CA GLN A 638 -20.94 11.90 31.34
C GLN A 638 -22.08 11.01 30.85
N LYS A 639 -22.15 9.75 31.30
CA LYS A 639 -23.17 8.74 30.88
C LYS A 639 -23.23 8.57 29.36
N ILE A 640 -22.07 8.57 28.68
CA ILE A 640 -21.98 8.37 27.24
C ILE A 640 -22.03 6.87 26.97
N PRO A 641 -23.01 6.38 26.18
CA PRO A 641 -23.16 4.94 25.93
C PRO A 641 -22.16 4.48 24.83
N THR A 642 -20.88 4.48 25.15
CA THR A 642 -19.80 4.00 24.26
C THR A 642 -19.28 2.64 24.72
N THR A 643 -18.77 1.84 23.81
CA THR A 643 -17.99 0.64 24.11
C THR A 643 -16.51 0.98 24.03
N ILE A 644 -15.72 0.63 25.02
CA ILE A 644 -14.26 0.79 25.02
C ILE A 644 -13.61 -0.54 24.70
N MET A 645 -12.86 -0.56 23.61
CA MET A 645 -12.09 -1.70 23.13
C MET A 645 -10.59 -1.38 23.16
N TYR A 646 -9.78 -2.37 23.55
CA TYR A 646 -8.33 -2.28 23.46
C TYR A 646 -7.81 -3.32 22.49
N ASP A 647 -7.29 -2.87 21.34
CA ASP A 647 -6.54 -3.70 20.40
C ASP A 647 -5.09 -3.84 20.90
N MET A 648 -4.83 -4.90 21.63
CA MET A 648 -3.52 -5.20 22.22
C MET A 648 -2.62 -6.03 21.27
N ALA A 649 -2.85 -6.02 19.96
CA ALA A 649 -2.12 -6.87 19.03
C ALA A 649 -0.60 -6.81 19.20
N HIS A 650 -0.03 -5.64 19.48
CA HIS A 650 1.42 -5.47 19.68
C HIS A 650 1.89 -5.73 21.11
N VAL A 651 1.03 -5.60 22.11
CA VAL A 651 1.40 -5.66 23.52
C VAL A 651 0.73 -6.80 24.28
N LEU A 652 0.09 -7.74 23.57
CA LEU A 652 -0.68 -8.83 24.18
C LEU A 652 0.14 -9.62 25.19
N GLY A 653 1.39 -9.97 24.88
CA GLY A 653 2.26 -10.76 25.76
C GLY A 653 2.83 -10.00 26.97
N ILE A 654 2.71 -8.68 27.00
CA ILE A 654 3.11 -7.85 28.14
C ILE A 654 1.90 -7.26 28.90
N ALA A 655 0.66 -7.65 28.53
CA ALA A 655 -0.53 -7.25 29.25
C ALA A 655 -0.52 -7.74 30.70
N GLY A 656 -0.73 -6.83 31.65
CA GLY A 656 -0.72 -7.11 33.08
C GLY A 656 0.29 -6.28 33.87
N PRO A 657 0.92 -6.83 34.91
CA PRO A 657 1.68 -6.04 35.89
C PRO A 657 2.85 -5.24 35.35
N ALA A 658 3.49 -5.70 34.28
CA ALA A 658 4.69 -5.04 33.72
C ALA A 658 4.34 -3.89 32.76
N PHE A 659 3.17 -3.90 32.18
CA PHE A 659 2.69 -2.84 31.31
C PHE A 659 1.30 -2.35 31.72
N GLN A 660 0.21 -2.86 31.13
CA GLN A 660 -1.15 -2.35 31.34
C GLN A 660 -2.16 -3.49 31.44
N ASP A 661 -3.08 -3.38 32.39
CA ASP A 661 -4.19 -4.33 32.56
C ASP A 661 -5.48 -3.72 32.01
N PRO A 662 -5.87 -4.07 30.77
CA PRO A 662 -6.93 -3.37 30.07
C PRO A 662 -8.29 -3.47 30.77
N PHE A 663 -8.62 -4.60 31.40
CA PHE A 663 -9.91 -4.79 32.09
C PHE A 663 -9.97 -4.04 33.40
N LYS A 664 -8.87 -3.91 34.15
CA LYS A 664 -8.82 -3.07 35.36
C LYS A 664 -8.91 -1.59 35.00
N ASP A 665 -8.37 -1.20 33.84
CA ASP A 665 -8.45 0.18 33.37
C ASP A 665 -9.83 0.49 32.76
N GLY A 666 -10.72 -0.50 32.60
CA GLY A 666 -12.08 -0.28 32.14
C GLY A 666 -12.37 -0.52 30.67
N ALA A 667 -11.49 -1.17 29.94
CA ALA A 667 -11.85 -1.71 28.64
C ALA A 667 -12.89 -2.83 28.80
N GLU A 668 -13.81 -2.92 27.86
CA GLU A 668 -14.86 -3.93 27.86
C GLU A 668 -14.53 -5.11 26.96
N ILE A 669 -13.80 -4.84 25.87
CA ILE A 669 -13.37 -5.81 24.87
C ILE A 669 -11.87 -5.66 24.66
N VAL A 670 -11.18 -6.76 24.65
CA VAL A 670 -9.76 -6.83 24.27
C VAL A 670 -9.62 -7.74 23.06
N THR A 671 -8.86 -7.30 22.07
CA THR A 671 -8.45 -8.15 20.96
C THR A 671 -6.93 -8.21 20.89
N GLY A 672 -6.38 -9.24 20.23
CA GLY A 672 -4.95 -9.35 20.13
C GLY A 672 -4.46 -10.35 19.09
N SER A 673 -3.17 -10.24 18.74
CA SER A 673 -2.42 -11.20 17.96
C SER A 673 -1.52 -12.03 18.84
N THR A 674 -1.56 -13.35 18.71
CA THR A 674 -0.89 -14.28 19.63
C THR A 674 0.57 -14.59 19.28
N HIS A 675 1.06 -14.11 18.15
CA HIS A 675 2.40 -14.43 17.61
C HIS A 675 3.44 -13.30 17.75
N LYS A 676 3.05 -12.17 18.37
CA LYS A 676 3.93 -11.03 18.61
C LYS A 676 4.58 -11.15 19.99
N THR A 677 4.30 -10.25 20.89
CA THR A 677 4.82 -10.34 22.27
C THR A 677 4.35 -11.58 23.02
N PHE A 678 3.19 -12.17 22.66
CA PHE A 678 2.67 -13.38 23.32
C PHE A 678 3.40 -14.68 22.93
N PHE A 679 4.25 -14.67 21.94
CA PHE A 679 5.09 -15.78 21.43
C PHE A 679 4.39 -17.11 21.10
N GLY A 680 3.09 -17.07 20.80
CA GLY A 680 2.33 -18.20 20.29
C GLY A 680 2.37 -18.32 18.77
N PRO A 681 1.63 -19.28 18.20
CA PRO A 681 1.43 -19.34 16.74
C PRO A 681 0.58 -18.16 16.24
N GLN A 682 0.57 -17.94 14.94
CA GLN A 682 -0.25 -16.89 14.33
C GLN A 682 -1.74 -17.20 14.50
N ARG A 683 -2.35 -16.54 15.44
CA ARG A 683 -3.79 -16.55 15.74
C ARG A 683 -4.23 -15.20 16.29
N GLY A 684 -5.53 -15.05 16.45
CA GLY A 684 -6.14 -13.95 17.19
C GLY A 684 -6.82 -14.44 18.47
N VAL A 685 -7.20 -13.50 19.31
CA VAL A 685 -8.00 -13.72 20.51
C VAL A 685 -8.93 -12.54 20.73
N ILE A 686 -10.13 -12.81 21.26
CA ILE A 686 -11.07 -11.80 21.76
C ILE A 686 -11.39 -12.15 23.21
N ALA A 687 -11.27 -11.20 24.10
CA ALA A 687 -11.65 -11.35 25.50
C ALA A 687 -12.65 -10.26 25.90
N VAL A 688 -13.60 -10.60 26.74
CA VAL A 688 -14.59 -9.65 27.26
C VAL A 688 -14.82 -9.85 28.77
N ASN A 689 -15.27 -8.79 29.43
CA ASN A 689 -15.60 -8.83 30.83
C ASN A 689 -17.07 -8.49 31.06
N TYR A 690 -17.96 -9.32 30.49
CA TYR A 690 -19.43 -9.21 30.67
C TYR A 690 -19.97 -10.31 31.56
N LYS A 691 -20.98 -10.01 32.37
CA LYS A 691 -21.67 -10.98 33.21
C LYS A 691 -22.94 -11.47 32.51
N GLU A 692 -23.32 -12.71 32.76
CA GLU A 692 -24.49 -13.35 32.12
C GLU A 692 -25.83 -12.61 32.36
N ASP A 693 -25.96 -11.88 33.45
CA ASP A 693 -27.13 -11.08 33.78
C ASP A 693 -27.16 -9.68 33.15
N GLU A 694 -26.09 -9.30 32.46
CA GLU A 694 -25.98 -8.00 31.80
C GLU A 694 -26.48 -8.05 30.34
N LEU A 695 -27.10 -6.98 29.88
CA LEU A 695 -27.54 -6.87 28.48
C LEU A 695 -26.39 -7.07 27.48
N LYS A 696 -25.19 -6.58 27.83
CA LYS A 696 -23.99 -6.72 27.00
C LYS A 696 -23.49 -8.17 26.85
N TYR A 697 -23.97 -9.11 27.67
CA TYR A 697 -23.69 -10.53 27.47
C TYR A 697 -24.29 -11.07 26.14
N GLU A 698 -25.36 -10.46 25.64
CA GLU A 698 -25.89 -10.77 24.29
C GLU A 698 -24.93 -10.32 23.18
N LEU A 699 -24.10 -9.29 23.44
CA LEU A 699 -23.01 -8.94 22.51
C LEU A 699 -21.95 -10.06 22.50
N TRP A 700 -21.56 -10.60 23.66
CA TRP A 700 -20.66 -11.76 23.71
C TRP A 700 -21.20 -12.95 22.92
N LYS A 701 -22.44 -13.36 23.09
CA LYS A 701 -23.07 -14.43 22.30
C LYS A 701 -23.07 -14.10 20.79
N THR A 702 -23.06 -12.85 20.42
CA THR A 702 -22.96 -12.43 19.03
C THR A 702 -21.52 -12.54 18.53
N ILE A 703 -20.54 -12.16 19.35
CA ILE A 703 -19.12 -12.33 19.06
C ILE A 703 -18.80 -13.82 18.84
N GLU A 704 -19.20 -14.68 19.77
CA GLU A 704 -18.98 -16.13 19.66
C GLU A 704 -19.54 -16.71 18.35
N ARG A 705 -20.77 -16.34 17.98
CA ARG A 705 -21.40 -16.79 16.74
C ARG A 705 -20.76 -16.17 15.49
N ARG A 706 -20.30 -14.91 15.56
CA ARG A 706 -19.60 -14.24 14.46
C ARG A 706 -18.17 -14.71 14.30
N ALA A 707 -17.54 -15.18 15.36
CA ALA A 707 -16.24 -15.85 15.27
C ALA A 707 -16.39 -17.20 14.60
N PHE A 708 -17.29 -18.05 15.14
CA PHE A 708 -17.47 -19.41 14.65
C PHE A 708 -18.96 -19.80 14.64
N PRO A 709 -19.52 -20.25 13.50
CA PRO A 709 -18.86 -20.43 12.20
C PRO A 709 -18.89 -19.17 11.29
N GLY A 710 -19.05 -17.97 11.84
CA GLY A 710 -19.25 -16.74 11.08
C GLY A 710 -18.03 -16.28 10.30
N ALA A 711 -16.89 -16.14 10.96
CA ALA A 711 -15.65 -15.71 10.36
C ALA A 711 -14.78 -16.88 9.88
N VAL A 712 -14.89 -18.04 10.50
CA VAL A 712 -14.12 -19.23 10.19
C VAL A 712 -14.96 -20.49 10.42
N SER A 713 -14.84 -21.48 9.53
CA SER A 713 -15.50 -22.78 9.67
C SER A 713 -14.54 -23.86 10.18
N ASN A 714 -13.31 -23.92 9.69
CA ASN A 714 -12.23 -24.75 10.22
C ASN A 714 -11.11 -23.88 10.77
N HIS A 715 -10.99 -23.82 12.08
CA HIS A 715 -10.17 -22.83 12.78
C HIS A 715 -8.73 -23.27 13.06
N HIS A 716 -8.14 -24.04 12.16
CA HIS A 716 -6.74 -24.50 12.19
C HIS A 716 -6.33 -25.14 13.53
N LEU A 717 -6.81 -26.36 13.74
CA LEU A 717 -6.72 -27.06 15.03
C LEU A 717 -5.29 -27.33 15.51
N GLY A 718 -4.33 -27.48 14.59
CA GLY A 718 -2.92 -27.63 14.96
C GLY A 718 -2.36 -26.39 15.64
N THR A 719 -2.60 -25.20 15.05
CA THR A 719 -2.16 -23.95 15.69
C THR A 719 -2.95 -23.63 16.97
N GLN A 720 -4.17 -24.14 17.12
CA GLN A 720 -4.92 -24.06 18.37
C GLN A 720 -4.25 -24.85 19.49
N LEU A 721 -3.81 -26.07 19.18
CA LEU A 721 -3.06 -26.90 20.13
C LEU A 721 -1.69 -26.24 20.49
N GLY A 722 -0.98 -25.68 19.51
CA GLY A 722 0.22 -24.90 19.76
C GLY A 722 -0.06 -23.67 20.62
N MET A 723 -1.21 -23.03 20.44
CA MET A 723 -1.62 -21.87 21.25
C MET A 723 -1.88 -22.26 22.71
N LEU A 724 -2.47 -23.44 22.96
CA LEU A 724 -2.64 -23.94 24.34
C LEU A 724 -1.29 -24.12 25.03
N MET A 725 -0.30 -24.68 24.35
CA MET A 725 1.05 -24.79 24.90
C MET A 725 1.67 -23.43 25.18
N ALA A 726 1.52 -22.47 24.24
CA ALA A 726 2.03 -21.11 24.44
C ALA A 726 1.31 -20.40 25.61
N ALA A 727 0.01 -20.66 25.83
CA ALA A 727 -0.73 -20.14 26.97
C ALA A 727 -0.23 -20.72 28.31
N TYR A 728 0.10 -22.00 28.32
CA TYR A 728 0.75 -22.60 29.51
C TYR A 728 2.11 -21.96 29.80
N GLU A 729 2.98 -21.83 28.79
CA GLU A 729 4.27 -21.15 28.93
C GLU A 729 4.11 -19.70 29.38
N MET A 730 3.19 -18.95 28.76
CA MET A 730 2.95 -17.56 29.13
C MET A 730 2.42 -17.44 30.56
N ASN A 731 1.47 -18.25 30.97
CA ASN A 731 0.95 -18.21 32.35
C ASN A 731 2.00 -18.63 33.38
N ALA A 732 2.89 -19.57 33.04
CA ALA A 732 3.96 -20.03 33.90
C ALA A 732 5.06 -18.97 34.08
N PHE A 733 5.50 -18.33 32.99
CA PHE A 733 6.66 -17.42 32.97
C PHE A 733 6.27 -15.93 32.85
N ARG A 734 4.98 -15.60 32.95
CA ARG A 734 4.42 -14.27 32.69
C ARG A 734 5.22 -13.15 33.35
N LYS A 735 5.42 -13.25 34.65
CA LYS A 735 5.99 -12.17 35.46
C LYS A 735 7.44 -11.89 35.06
N GLU A 736 8.24 -12.94 34.96
CA GLU A 736 9.65 -12.87 34.63
C GLU A 736 9.87 -12.41 33.19
N TYR A 737 9.10 -12.95 32.25
CA TYR A 737 9.17 -12.58 30.85
C TYR A 737 8.80 -11.12 30.62
N GLN A 738 7.65 -10.69 31.13
CA GLN A 738 7.16 -9.34 30.94
C GLN A 738 8.12 -8.30 31.52
N GLN A 739 8.63 -8.53 32.71
CA GLN A 739 9.58 -7.63 33.36
C GLN A 739 10.88 -7.56 32.55
N ALA A 740 11.44 -8.71 32.13
CA ALA A 740 12.66 -8.77 31.34
C ALA A 740 12.51 -8.03 29.99
N VAL A 741 11.38 -8.14 29.34
CA VAL A 741 11.12 -7.45 28.06
C VAL A 741 11.12 -5.92 28.25
N VAL A 742 10.43 -5.41 29.26
CA VAL A 742 10.38 -3.96 29.50
C VAL A 742 11.73 -3.41 29.95
N ASP A 743 12.44 -4.11 30.84
CA ASP A 743 13.76 -3.70 31.30
C ASP A 743 14.79 -3.69 30.18
N ASN A 744 14.77 -4.72 29.32
CA ASN A 744 15.64 -4.81 28.16
C ASN A 744 15.36 -3.72 27.12
N ALA A 745 14.08 -3.37 26.89
CA ALA A 745 13.74 -2.28 25.98
C ALA A 745 14.31 -0.94 26.47
N LYS A 746 14.17 -0.65 27.75
CA LYS A 746 14.74 0.55 28.38
C LYS A 746 16.27 0.55 28.34
N ALA A 747 16.91 -0.58 28.60
CA ALA A 747 18.37 -0.71 28.56
C ALA A 747 18.89 -0.52 27.13
N PHE A 748 18.24 -1.12 26.15
CA PHE A 748 18.60 -0.99 24.73
C PHE A 748 18.44 0.45 24.24
N ALA A 749 17.31 1.11 24.55
CA ALA A 749 17.09 2.51 24.21
C ALA A 749 18.19 3.44 24.76
N ARG A 750 18.54 3.28 26.05
CA ARG A 750 19.65 4.03 26.66
C ARG A 750 21.01 3.74 26.00
N ALA A 751 21.26 2.49 25.64
CA ALA A 751 22.50 2.08 24.98
C ALA A 751 22.61 2.71 23.59
N LEU A 752 21.56 2.68 22.78
CA LEU A 752 21.51 3.31 21.45
C LEU A 752 21.73 4.83 21.55
N LYS A 753 21.08 5.49 22.51
CA LYS A 753 21.29 6.92 22.78
C LYS A 753 22.74 7.23 23.14
N LYS A 754 23.35 6.41 24.00
CA LYS A 754 24.75 6.56 24.41
C LYS A 754 25.73 6.44 23.24
N GLU A 755 25.43 5.60 22.27
CA GLU A 755 26.24 5.42 21.06
C GLU A 755 25.94 6.47 19.97
N GLY A 756 25.12 7.49 20.27
CA GLY A 756 24.89 8.66 19.40
C GLY A 756 23.68 8.56 18.46
N LEU A 757 22.86 7.53 18.58
CA LEU A 757 21.64 7.42 17.80
C LEU A 757 20.50 8.27 18.40
N VAL A 758 19.59 8.75 17.55
CA VAL A 758 18.43 9.53 17.96
C VAL A 758 17.30 8.58 18.35
N VAL A 759 17.10 8.39 19.64
CA VAL A 759 16.06 7.51 20.19
C VAL A 759 14.82 8.32 20.51
N GLU A 760 13.67 7.88 19.99
CA GLU A 760 12.37 8.49 20.25
C GLU A 760 11.84 8.13 21.64
N GLY A 761 11.06 9.03 22.23
CA GLY A 761 10.43 8.82 23.54
C GLY A 761 11.00 9.69 24.65
N ASP A 762 10.44 9.51 25.85
CA ASP A 762 10.79 10.30 27.06
C ASP A 762 11.98 9.65 27.79
N GLU A 763 13.12 10.31 27.75
CA GLU A 763 14.36 9.84 28.40
C GLU A 763 14.21 9.67 29.92
N ALA A 764 13.36 10.48 30.57
CA ALA A 764 13.16 10.43 32.02
C ALA A 764 12.60 9.07 32.50
N ILE A 765 11.86 8.35 31.64
CA ILE A 765 11.31 7.03 31.96
C ILE A 765 12.07 5.88 31.28
N GLY A 766 13.14 6.21 30.54
CA GLY A 766 13.92 5.26 29.74
C GLY A 766 13.35 5.01 28.37
N PHE A 767 12.73 6.03 27.76
CA PHE A 767 12.15 6.11 26.40
C PHE A 767 10.87 5.32 26.16
N THR A 768 10.66 4.19 26.81
CA THR A 768 9.54 3.30 26.56
C THR A 768 9.02 2.62 27.84
N GLU A 769 7.75 2.27 27.86
CA GLU A 769 7.11 1.40 28.86
C GLU A 769 6.74 0.03 28.28
N THR A 770 7.13 -0.23 27.01
CA THR A 770 6.80 -1.45 26.28
C THR A 770 8.04 -2.22 25.83
N HIS A 771 7.86 -3.13 24.88
CA HIS A 771 8.92 -3.88 24.21
C HIS A 771 9.57 -3.12 23.06
N GLN A 772 9.01 -1.96 22.66
CA GLN A 772 9.42 -1.24 21.45
C GLN A 772 10.47 -0.17 21.75
N VAL A 773 11.41 -0.03 20.82
CA VAL A 773 12.40 1.03 20.76
C VAL A 773 12.37 1.61 19.34
N ILE A 774 12.27 2.91 19.24
CA ILE A 774 12.19 3.63 17.97
C ILE A 774 13.42 4.52 17.83
N VAL A 775 14.08 4.45 16.67
CA VAL A 775 15.29 5.23 16.37
C VAL A 775 15.06 6.01 15.09
N SER A 776 15.19 7.31 15.16
CA SER A 776 15.19 8.20 13.99
C SER A 776 16.52 8.09 13.24
N VAL A 777 16.47 7.83 11.94
CA VAL A 777 17.65 7.69 11.07
C VAL A 777 17.71 8.75 9.98
N GLY A 778 16.77 9.68 9.99
CA GLY A 778 16.62 10.74 9.00
C GLY A 778 15.49 10.51 8.03
N TYR A 779 14.87 11.57 7.60
CA TYR A 779 13.69 11.56 6.74
C TYR A 779 13.91 10.70 5.48
N GLY A 780 13.05 9.68 5.29
CA GLY A 780 13.11 8.77 4.16
C GLY A 780 14.29 7.78 4.14
N GLN A 781 15.17 7.77 5.14
CA GLN A 781 16.36 6.92 5.20
C GLN A 781 16.08 5.51 5.76
N GLY A 782 14.91 5.30 6.34
CA GLY A 782 14.53 4.03 6.98
C GLY A 782 14.77 2.80 6.10
N PRO A 783 14.28 2.76 4.84
CA PRO A 783 14.48 1.61 3.95
C PRO A 783 15.95 1.27 3.70
N GLU A 784 16.77 2.27 3.36
CA GLU A 784 18.20 2.07 3.06
C GLU A 784 18.97 1.57 4.29
N VAL A 785 18.69 2.18 5.45
CA VAL A 785 19.33 1.78 6.71
C VAL A 785 18.89 0.37 7.13
N ALA A 786 17.61 0.03 6.95
CA ALA A 786 17.11 -1.31 7.25
C ALA A 786 17.76 -2.38 6.35
N GLU A 787 17.91 -2.12 5.04
CA GLU A 787 18.60 -3.01 4.11
C GLU A 787 20.09 -3.18 4.47
N ARG A 788 20.75 -2.11 4.88
CA ARG A 788 22.14 -2.15 5.35
C ARG A 788 22.28 -3.01 6.60
N LEU A 789 21.37 -2.87 7.55
CA LEU A 789 21.33 -3.70 8.77
C LEU A 789 21.03 -5.16 8.43
N GLU A 790 20.11 -5.46 7.51
CA GLU A 790 19.82 -6.83 7.08
C GLU A 790 21.05 -7.52 6.49
N ARG A 791 21.81 -6.84 5.61
CA ARG A 791 23.11 -7.36 5.09
C ARG A 791 24.11 -7.66 6.21
N ASN A 792 23.95 -7.00 7.35
CA ASN A 792 24.75 -7.19 8.56
C ASN A 792 24.08 -8.08 9.61
N ASN A 793 23.12 -8.93 9.22
CA ASN A 793 22.41 -9.88 10.09
C ASN A 793 21.58 -9.24 11.22
N ILE A 794 21.17 -7.99 11.09
CA ILE A 794 20.27 -7.31 12.02
C ILE A 794 18.96 -7.00 11.30
N ILE A 795 17.89 -7.64 11.75
CA ILE A 795 16.59 -7.54 11.09
C ILE A 795 15.72 -6.55 11.86
N VAL A 796 15.30 -5.49 11.18
CA VAL A 796 14.49 -4.40 11.74
C VAL A 796 13.27 -4.11 10.86
N ASN A 797 12.31 -3.35 11.37
CA ASN A 797 11.23 -2.78 10.61
C ASN A 797 11.41 -1.25 10.51
N TYR A 798 11.36 -0.69 9.32
CA TYR A 798 11.34 0.76 9.15
C TYR A 798 9.91 1.29 9.13
N GLN A 799 9.72 2.53 9.59
CA GLN A 799 8.42 3.20 9.66
C GLN A 799 8.61 4.72 9.72
N ALA A 800 7.57 5.47 9.34
CA ALA A 800 7.52 6.91 9.58
C ALA A 800 7.32 7.19 11.07
N THR A 801 7.94 8.24 11.58
CA THR A 801 7.62 8.79 12.90
C THR A 801 6.27 9.51 12.87
N PRO A 802 5.62 9.77 14.02
CA PRO A 802 4.38 10.53 14.08
C PRO A 802 4.49 11.96 13.53
N ASP A 803 5.67 12.52 13.45
CA ASP A 803 5.93 13.87 12.94
C ASP A 803 6.19 13.91 11.44
N GLU A 804 6.34 12.74 10.80
CA GLU A 804 6.50 12.61 9.36
C GLU A 804 5.16 12.47 8.63
N GLU A 805 5.12 12.76 7.34
CA GLU A 805 3.90 12.88 6.55
C GLU A 805 3.21 11.55 6.18
N GLY A 806 3.57 10.44 6.80
CA GLY A 806 2.90 9.15 6.63
C GLY A 806 3.82 7.97 6.35
N PHE A 807 3.22 6.81 6.14
CA PHE A 807 3.87 5.49 5.99
C PHE A 807 5.03 5.44 4.99
N THR A 808 5.12 6.40 4.13
CA THR A 808 5.98 6.40 2.96
C THR A 808 7.18 7.32 3.10
N ALA A 809 7.21 8.13 4.17
CA ALA A 809 8.36 8.94 4.55
C ALA A 809 9.08 8.30 5.74
N SER A 810 9.46 7.01 5.59
CA SER A 810 9.99 6.22 6.69
C SER A 810 11.37 6.69 7.10
N GLY A 811 11.42 7.58 8.09
CA GLY A 811 12.66 8.13 8.67
C GLY A 811 13.08 7.45 9.97
N ALA A 812 12.42 6.37 10.39
CA ALA A 812 12.75 5.67 11.63
C ALA A 812 12.84 4.15 11.47
N LEU A 813 13.54 3.54 12.40
CA LEU A 813 13.54 2.10 12.66
C LEU A 813 12.65 1.84 13.87
N ARG A 814 11.65 0.97 13.69
CA ARG A 814 10.83 0.45 14.77
C ARG A 814 11.34 -0.93 15.16
N MET A 815 11.79 -1.07 16.38
CA MET A 815 12.44 -2.29 16.89
C MET A 815 11.72 -2.83 18.10
N GLY A 816 11.86 -4.12 18.37
CA GLY A 816 11.34 -4.81 19.54
C GLY A 816 12.35 -5.80 20.11
N VAL A 817 12.37 -5.93 21.42
CA VAL A 817 13.34 -6.75 22.15
C VAL A 817 12.81 -8.12 22.54
N SER A 818 11.53 -8.43 22.28
CA SER A 818 10.84 -9.61 22.83
C SER A 818 11.52 -10.93 22.44
N GLU A 819 11.86 -11.12 21.17
CA GLU A 819 12.45 -12.36 20.69
C GLU A 819 13.86 -12.55 21.26
N MET A 820 14.71 -11.53 21.23
CA MET A 820 16.06 -11.64 21.74
C MET A 820 16.11 -11.77 23.26
N THR A 821 15.15 -11.22 23.99
CA THR A 821 14.94 -11.48 25.43
C THR A 821 14.69 -12.96 25.69
N ARG A 822 13.87 -13.61 24.84
CA ARG A 822 13.64 -15.05 24.94
C ARG A 822 14.89 -15.89 24.60
N PHE A 823 15.77 -15.38 23.77
CA PHE A 823 17.08 -16.02 23.53
C PHE A 823 18.14 -15.62 24.56
N GLY A 824 17.74 -14.92 25.61
CA GLY A 824 18.61 -14.66 26.78
C GLY A 824 19.45 -13.40 26.71
N PHE A 825 19.14 -12.48 25.76
CA PHE A 825 19.76 -11.15 25.78
C PHE A 825 19.31 -10.40 27.04
N GLY A 826 20.28 -9.75 27.67
CA GLY A 826 20.09 -8.82 28.76
C GLY A 826 20.70 -7.46 28.44
N GLU A 827 20.85 -6.62 29.46
CA GLU A 827 21.39 -5.27 29.32
C GLU A 827 22.78 -5.25 28.64
N GLU A 828 23.66 -6.21 28.98
CA GLU A 828 24.99 -6.29 28.39
C GLU A 828 24.97 -6.60 26.90
N GLU A 829 24.12 -7.57 26.47
CA GLU A 829 24.03 -7.98 25.07
C GLU A 829 23.37 -6.90 24.21
N PHE A 830 22.34 -6.26 24.73
CA PHE A 830 21.73 -5.11 24.06
C PHE A 830 22.68 -3.91 23.98
N GLY A 831 23.58 -3.75 24.98
CA GLY A 831 24.64 -2.76 24.91
C GLY A 831 25.70 -3.06 23.83
N LYS A 832 26.08 -4.34 23.64
CA LYS A 832 26.95 -4.77 22.54
C LYS A 832 26.28 -4.56 21.17
N LEU A 833 25.01 -4.94 21.08
CA LEU A 833 24.21 -4.76 19.85
C LEU A 833 24.09 -3.28 19.48
N ALA A 834 23.84 -2.40 20.45
CA ALA A 834 23.74 -0.95 20.20
C ALA A 834 25.02 -0.37 19.57
N LYS A 835 26.21 -0.83 20.02
CA LYS A 835 27.50 -0.43 19.42
C LYS A 835 27.65 -0.89 17.97
N LEU A 836 27.30 -2.15 17.68
CA LEU A 836 27.32 -2.69 16.32
C LEU A 836 26.35 -1.95 15.40
N MET A 837 25.15 -1.67 15.89
CA MET A 837 24.17 -0.89 15.13
C MET A 837 24.66 0.54 14.85
N ALA A 838 25.25 1.21 15.85
CA ALA A 838 25.78 2.57 15.64
C ALA A 838 26.94 2.57 14.64
N ALA A 839 27.86 1.62 14.69
CA ALA A 839 28.93 1.45 13.72
C ALA A 839 28.40 1.26 12.29
N CYS A 840 27.39 0.42 12.13
CA CYS A 840 26.75 0.19 10.84
C CYS A 840 25.95 1.42 10.36
N ILE A 841 25.15 2.06 11.22
CA ILE A 841 24.24 3.15 10.84
C ILE A 841 25.02 4.46 10.62
N LEU A 842 25.88 4.85 11.57
CA LEU A 842 26.56 6.14 11.56
C LEU A 842 27.83 6.16 10.72
N HIS A 843 28.52 5.01 10.63
CA HIS A 843 29.85 4.94 10.01
C HIS A 843 29.89 4.03 8.77
N GLY A 844 28.80 3.29 8.47
CA GLY A 844 28.75 2.38 7.32
C GLY A 844 29.65 1.14 7.45
N GLU A 845 30.00 0.76 8.68
CA GLU A 845 30.88 -0.38 8.93
C GLU A 845 30.16 -1.72 8.69
N GLU A 846 30.90 -2.70 8.16
CA GLU A 846 30.41 -4.07 7.97
C GLU A 846 30.59 -4.84 9.28
N VAL A 847 29.51 -5.12 9.99
CA VAL A 847 29.49 -5.75 11.32
C VAL A 847 28.86 -7.15 11.31
N GLY A 848 28.52 -7.69 10.16
CA GLY A 848 27.73 -8.93 10.01
C GLY A 848 28.36 -10.15 10.70
N ASN A 849 29.70 -10.25 10.71
CA ASN A 849 30.42 -11.34 11.40
C ASN A 849 30.36 -11.21 12.94
N ASP A 850 30.45 -9.98 13.44
CA ASP A 850 30.37 -9.71 14.88
C ASP A 850 28.95 -9.94 15.41
N VAL A 851 27.94 -9.57 14.62
CA VAL A 851 26.53 -9.84 14.91
C VAL A 851 26.26 -11.34 14.95
N ALA A 852 26.75 -12.10 13.96
CA ALA A 852 26.60 -13.56 13.94
C ALA A 852 27.35 -14.22 15.13
N ALA A 853 28.52 -13.74 15.49
CA ALA A 853 29.28 -14.21 16.65
C ALA A 853 28.56 -13.92 17.98
N LEU A 854 27.96 -12.72 18.11
CA LEU A 854 27.13 -12.38 19.28
C LEU A 854 25.93 -13.33 19.36
N ARG A 855 25.20 -13.52 18.24
CA ARG A 855 24.03 -14.39 18.18
C ARG A 855 24.33 -15.85 18.48
N ALA A 856 25.47 -16.36 18.04
CA ALA A 856 25.88 -17.76 18.25
C ALA A 856 26.02 -18.14 19.76
N GLY A 857 26.26 -17.16 20.63
CA GLY A 857 26.29 -17.37 22.07
C GLY A 857 24.91 -17.56 22.73
N TYR A 858 23.82 -17.29 22.00
CA TYR A 858 22.47 -17.18 22.56
C TYR A 858 21.47 -17.97 21.74
N GLN A 859 21.67 -19.29 21.65
CA GLN A 859 20.82 -20.21 20.88
C GLN A 859 19.69 -20.86 21.69
N LYS A 860 19.85 -20.85 23.03
CA LYS A 860 18.90 -21.49 23.94
C LYS A 860 17.76 -20.54 24.28
N MET A 861 16.53 -20.97 24.03
CA MET A 861 15.32 -20.21 24.34
C MET A 861 15.00 -20.27 25.83
N ARG A 862 14.59 -19.15 26.40
CA ARG A 862 14.07 -19.00 27.77
C ARG A 862 12.54 -18.84 27.74
N PHE A 863 11.94 -18.89 28.92
CA PHE A 863 10.48 -18.73 29.13
C PHE A 863 9.68 -19.79 28.36
N CYS A 864 10.19 -21.01 28.33
CA CYS A 864 9.57 -22.23 27.83
C CYS A 864 9.90 -23.39 28.76
N PHE A 865 9.11 -24.47 28.70
CA PHE A 865 9.34 -25.64 29.53
C PHE A 865 10.60 -26.41 29.11
N GLU A 866 11.48 -26.72 30.08
CA GLU A 866 12.73 -27.46 29.91
C GLU A 866 12.82 -28.69 30.82
N GLU A 867 11.73 -29.00 31.51
CA GLU A 867 11.67 -30.17 32.40
C GLU A 867 11.85 -31.46 31.58
N ALA A 868 12.59 -32.42 32.17
CA ALA A 868 12.97 -33.66 31.49
C ALA A 868 11.76 -34.42 30.91
N ASP A 869 10.69 -34.48 31.69
CA ASP A 869 9.47 -35.18 31.29
C ASP A 869 8.78 -34.50 30.05
N VAL A 870 8.83 -33.15 29.96
CA VAL A 870 8.31 -32.44 28.80
C VAL A 870 9.16 -32.69 27.57
N LEU A 871 10.50 -32.66 27.71
CA LEU A 871 11.42 -32.94 26.62
C LEU A 871 11.30 -34.38 26.12
N GLU A 872 11.14 -35.36 27.01
CA GLU A 872 10.91 -36.76 26.66
C GLU A 872 9.60 -36.93 25.88
N ALA A 873 8.52 -36.32 26.35
CA ALA A 873 7.22 -36.33 25.67
C ALA A 873 7.30 -35.73 24.24
N LEU A 874 8.06 -34.63 24.06
CA LEU A 874 8.27 -34.03 22.75
C LEU A 874 9.07 -34.91 21.80
N GLU A 875 10.09 -35.62 22.26
CA GLU A 875 10.84 -36.57 21.42
C GLU A 875 9.98 -37.78 21.03
N ILE A 876 9.11 -38.25 21.93
CA ILE A 876 8.09 -39.28 21.60
C ILE A 876 7.15 -38.79 20.49
N LEU A 877 6.58 -37.57 20.64
CA LEU A 877 5.70 -36.96 19.64
C LEU A 877 6.40 -36.86 18.29
N LYS A 878 7.59 -36.27 18.24
CA LYS A 878 8.42 -36.12 17.04
C LYS A 878 8.65 -37.46 16.33
N SER A 879 8.98 -38.52 17.10
CA SER A 879 9.20 -39.87 16.56
C SER A 879 7.94 -40.49 15.92
N LYS A 880 6.75 -40.06 16.37
CA LYS A 880 5.46 -40.55 15.79
C LYS A 880 5.07 -39.73 14.56
N MET A 881 5.42 -38.43 14.50
CA MET A 881 5.14 -37.59 13.35
C MET A 881 6.03 -37.91 12.13
N GLY A 882 7.22 -38.44 12.32
CA GLY A 882 8.18 -38.79 11.27
C GLY A 882 7.93 -40.13 10.58
N ARG A 883 6.77 -40.76 10.76
CA ARG A 883 6.44 -42.07 10.16
C ARG A 883 5.58 -41.97 8.92
#